data_e9a4ebb5f6cae3143c2ea69340b9c4e1
#
_entry.id   e9a4ebb5f6cae3143c2ea69340b9c4e1
#
_cell.length_a   1.000
_cell.length_b   1.000
_cell.length_c   1.000
_cell.angle_alpha   90.00
_cell.angle_beta   90.00
_cell.angle_gamma   90.00
#
_symmetry.space_group_name_H-M   'P 1'
#
loop_
_entity.id
_entity.type
_entity.pdbx_description
1 polymer ?
#
loop_
_entity_poly.entity_id
_entity_poly.type
_entity_poly.pdbx_seq_one_letter_code
_entity_poly.pdbx_strand_id
1 'polypeptide(L)'
;MNCWIASFPRSGNTYFRNILFYVYGIESSTWHNETAYPVDENYTDFKFVKTHLLPKDLLPADPSIPAIYLVRDGRDAVVSIAHHRKDLVMPGSHFEENLLEAIVAAEGSFFGGWSHNLSAWMERAQLVIKYEDLVADPVAIFNRVENLIAMPPANWNNLPGFEEMKKGKPQYGGASKLADPKFNPDKFSEKFFRKGKSGGWKEDMSPEMHDLFWNYHGNMMESLGYHIHKGSVGQNTLLDYKAMTLLGVPCELPGPEKFSVLIEASKLADPGHDGIKRYLIHLLKGFEEVTKTGDPRWMFQLLIGRKFYPLESYKEVINIDELEILHPYEKILLGFKRMMRFILPSFIYQNISRIYKKTDVRKGLKYLQQKTSIKEKLAFYEKLDAMNDVVDLLHIPLPQNSEHFKSLSHTFVITVHDLTHKLFPEYHVQANIALAEEGMKFLNEKNAEIIGVSQNTINDLKKTYPVPDEKIHLVYEGSDQDLFKWNRNKNLAVTVRIKYKVGEVPFFLCLSTIEPRKNLPNTIRAFNMFVSENPNSNVNLVISGSFGWKAEHLSDELHLDNPRIIFTGYVEDLDLKVLYSEAIALCYVSYYEGFGLPPLEAMSCRTPVIYGNNSSMKEVIGDAGLPADPNDVVSIKLQMHHIFFNPELRNELASRSHHRSFEFSARKSVYDTLSVYQKIISRKN
;
A
#
# COMPACT_ATOMS: atom_id res chain seq x y z
N MET A 1 4.21 -28.16 -26.88
CA MET A 1 4.04 -28.08 -25.40
C MET A 1 2.70 -28.65 -25.01
N ASN A 2 2.65 -29.55 -24.00
CA ASN A 2 1.42 -30.21 -23.59
C ASN A 2 0.97 -29.79 -22.18
N CYS A 3 1.84 -29.21 -21.33
CA CYS A 3 1.50 -28.87 -19.98
C CYS A 3 2.43 -27.81 -19.37
N TRP A 4 1.84 -26.87 -18.65
CA TRP A 4 2.55 -25.99 -17.76
C TRP A 4 2.80 -26.64 -16.38
N ILE A 5 4.02 -26.54 -15.87
CA ILE A 5 4.34 -26.83 -14.47
C ILE A 5 4.59 -25.48 -13.76
N ALA A 6 3.59 -25.01 -13.08
CA ALA A 6 3.65 -23.72 -12.40
C ALA A 6 3.87 -23.88 -10.90
N SER A 7 4.49 -22.91 -10.29
CA SER A 7 4.63 -22.81 -8.83
C SER A 7 5.10 -21.43 -8.43
N PHE A 8 4.82 -21.04 -7.21
CA PHE A 8 5.64 -20.03 -6.56
C PHE A 8 7.08 -20.56 -6.42
N PRO A 9 8.12 -19.72 -6.55
CA PRO A 9 9.50 -20.20 -6.45
C PRO A 9 9.76 -21.01 -5.17
N ARG A 10 10.59 -22.05 -5.27
CA ARG A 10 10.97 -22.95 -4.16
C ARG A 10 9.88 -23.89 -3.63
N SER A 11 8.79 -24.07 -4.38
CA SER A 11 7.66 -24.94 -4.02
C SER A 11 7.74 -26.36 -4.59
N GLY A 12 8.93 -26.85 -4.92
CA GLY A 12 9.12 -28.28 -5.31
C GLY A 12 9.24 -28.55 -6.81
N ASN A 13 9.17 -27.52 -7.66
CA ASN A 13 9.21 -27.64 -9.12
C ASN A 13 10.44 -28.43 -9.63
N THR A 14 11.60 -28.21 -9.03
CA THR A 14 12.84 -28.92 -9.38
C THR A 14 12.76 -30.40 -9.06
N TYR A 15 12.16 -30.80 -7.93
CA TYR A 15 11.99 -32.21 -7.58
C TYR A 15 11.03 -32.91 -8.54
N PHE A 16 9.89 -32.29 -8.82
CA PHE A 16 8.93 -32.80 -9.80
C PHE A 16 9.57 -33.03 -11.17
N ARG A 17 10.38 -32.09 -11.65
CA ARG A 17 11.08 -32.20 -12.95
C ARG A 17 12.14 -33.29 -12.95
N ASN A 18 12.84 -33.53 -11.83
CA ASN A 18 13.78 -34.63 -11.72
C ASN A 18 13.05 -35.98 -11.75
N ILE A 19 11.84 -36.09 -11.16
CA ILE A 19 11.01 -37.30 -11.30
C ILE A 19 10.63 -37.53 -12.77
N LEU A 20 10.17 -36.52 -13.49
CA LEU A 20 9.88 -36.61 -14.92
C LEU A 20 11.07 -37.14 -15.72
N PHE A 21 12.27 -36.67 -15.42
CA PHE A 21 13.49 -37.04 -16.13
C PHE A 21 13.93 -38.46 -15.77
N TYR A 22 14.13 -38.75 -14.48
CA TYR A 22 14.73 -40.05 -14.08
C TYR A 22 13.74 -41.20 -14.14
N VAL A 23 12.46 -40.97 -13.82
CA VAL A 23 11.45 -42.06 -13.76
C VAL A 23 10.77 -42.28 -15.12
N TYR A 24 10.51 -41.20 -15.86
CA TYR A 24 9.76 -41.25 -17.12
C TYR A 24 10.60 -40.98 -18.36
N GLY A 25 11.85 -40.59 -18.22
CA GLY A 25 12.69 -40.19 -19.34
C GLY A 25 12.24 -38.91 -20.07
N ILE A 26 11.46 -38.04 -19.40
CA ILE A 26 10.88 -36.85 -19.99
C ILE A 26 11.73 -35.62 -19.61
N GLU A 27 12.30 -34.98 -20.62
CA GLU A 27 12.91 -33.64 -20.43
C GLU A 27 11.85 -32.54 -20.37
N SER A 28 12.13 -31.50 -19.61
CA SER A 28 11.25 -30.33 -19.43
C SER A 28 12.04 -29.05 -19.61
N SER A 29 11.41 -28.05 -20.19
CA SER A 29 11.99 -26.72 -20.37
C SER A 29 11.54 -25.73 -19.29
N THR A 30 11.98 -24.49 -19.39
CA THR A 30 11.65 -23.40 -18.46
C THR A 30 11.32 -22.15 -19.26
N TRP A 31 10.21 -21.49 -18.89
CA TRP A 31 9.81 -20.20 -19.40
C TRP A 31 9.78 -19.17 -18.26
N HIS A 32 10.54 -18.08 -18.42
CA HIS A 32 10.59 -16.93 -17.51
C HIS A 32 10.68 -15.65 -18.32
N ASN A 33 10.23 -14.56 -17.74
CA ASN A 33 10.31 -13.23 -18.32
C ASN A 33 11.56 -12.44 -17.82
N GLU A 34 12.54 -13.12 -17.24
CA GLU A 34 13.72 -12.49 -16.68
C GLU A 34 14.90 -12.55 -17.67
N THR A 35 15.48 -11.38 -17.97
CA THR A 35 16.67 -11.23 -18.81
C THR A 35 17.95 -11.83 -18.20
N ALA A 36 17.92 -12.24 -16.94
CA ALA A 36 19.07 -12.79 -16.22
C ALA A 36 19.32 -14.30 -16.48
N TYR A 37 18.37 -15.02 -17.06
CA TYR A 37 18.50 -16.44 -17.35
C TYR A 37 18.23 -16.71 -18.83
N PRO A 38 19.09 -17.47 -19.52
CA PRO A 38 18.81 -17.86 -20.90
C PRO A 38 17.51 -18.67 -20.94
N VAL A 39 16.54 -18.18 -21.68
CA VAL A 39 15.29 -18.87 -21.99
C VAL A 39 15.56 -19.83 -23.14
N ASP A 40 15.09 -21.07 -23.06
CA ASP A 40 15.14 -21.95 -24.22
C ASP A 40 14.20 -21.38 -25.28
N GLU A 41 14.70 -20.85 -26.38
CA GLU A 41 13.89 -20.27 -27.45
C GLU A 41 12.84 -21.24 -28.00
N ASN A 42 13.12 -22.56 -27.89
CA ASN A 42 12.27 -23.65 -28.34
C ASN A 42 11.51 -24.35 -27.19
N TYR A 43 11.19 -23.62 -26.11
CA TYR A 43 10.52 -24.21 -24.95
C TYR A 43 9.18 -24.88 -25.29
N THR A 44 8.50 -24.45 -26.35
CA THR A 44 7.23 -25.03 -26.82
C THR A 44 7.36 -26.45 -27.36
N ASP A 45 8.56 -26.89 -27.72
CA ASP A 45 8.84 -28.26 -28.21
C ASP A 45 8.85 -29.27 -27.07
N PHE A 46 9.00 -28.82 -25.83
CA PHE A 46 9.00 -29.68 -24.66
C PHE A 46 7.58 -30.06 -24.23
N LYS A 47 7.38 -31.29 -23.78
CA LYS A 47 6.08 -31.73 -23.27
C LYS A 47 5.64 -30.98 -22.03
N PHE A 48 6.56 -30.72 -21.11
CA PHE A 48 6.34 -29.98 -19.88
C PHE A 48 7.22 -28.74 -19.84
N VAL A 49 6.63 -27.60 -19.50
CA VAL A 49 7.33 -26.32 -19.37
C VAL A 49 7.12 -25.73 -17.99
N LYS A 50 8.22 -25.54 -17.28
CA LYS A 50 8.20 -24.90 -15.95
C LYS A 50 8.03 -23.41 -16.07
N THR A 51 7.22 -22.83 -15.16
CA THR A 51 7.12 -21.37 -14.99
C THR A 51 6.94 -20.97 -13.53
N HIS A 52 7.24 -19.71 -13.21
CA HIS A 52 6.87 -19.03 -11.97
C HIS A 52 6.00 -17.81 -12.26
N LEU A 53 5.76 -17.49 -13.53
CA LEU A 53 4.94 -16.38 -13.98
C LEU A 53 3.47 -16.57 -13.57
N LEU A 54 2.73 -15.49 -13.53
CA LEU A 54 1.27 -15.54 -13.37
C LEU A 54 0.60 -16.03 -14.66
N PRO A 55 -0.60 -16.63 -14.60
CA PRO A 55 -1.30 -17.13 -15.79
C PRO A 55 -1.48 -16.08 -16.89
N LYS A 56 -1.65 -14.81 -16.53
CA LYS A 56 -1.80 -13.68 -17.47
C LYS A 56 -0.53 -13.37 -18.28
N ASP A 57 0.64 -13.78 -17.77
CA ASP A 57 1.96 -13.48 -18.35
C ASP A 57 2.52 -14.64 -19.18
N LEU A 58 1.72 -15.70 -19.40
CA LEU A 58 2.13 -16.88 -20.15
C LEU A 58 2.14 -16.62 -21.66
N LEU A 59 3.10 -17.24 -22.34
CA LEU A 59 3.18 -17.33 -23.79
C LEU A 59 3.40 -18.80 -24.19
N PRO A 60 2.51 -19.44 -24.98
CA PRO A 60 1.23 -18.89 -25.43
C PRO A 60 0.21 -18.77 -24.29
N ALA A 61 -0.65 -17.79 -24.39
CA ALA A 61 -1.75 -17.54 -23.44
C ALA A 61 -2.98 -18.43 -23.72
N ASP A 62 -2.75 -19.67 -24.17
CA ASP A 62 -3.82 -20.62 -24.53
C ASP A 62 -4.36 -21.32 -23.26
N PRO A 63 -5.63 -21.08 -22.88
CA PRO A 63 -6.22 -21.70 -21.70
C PRO A 63 -6.47 -23.21 -21.88
N SER A 64 -6.45 -23.74 -23.10
CA SER A 64 -6.63 -25.17 -23.36
C SER A 64 -5.41 -26.02 -23.01
N ILE A 65 -4.23 -25.41 -22.87
CA ILE A 65 -3.03 -26.11 -22.44
C ILE A 65 -3.16 -26.45 -20.95
N PRO A 66 -3.15 -27.72 -20.54
CA PRO A 66 -3.21 -28.12 -19.14
C PRO A 66 -2.14 -27.48 -18.27
N ALA A 67 -2.46 -27.27 -16.99
CA ALA A 67 -1.51 -26.73 -16.03
C ALA A 67 -1.56 -27.52 -14.71
N ILE A 68 -0.39 -27.83 -14.20
CA ILE A 68 -0.16 -28.39 -12.88
C ILE A 68 0.44 -27.29 -12.01
N TYR A 69 -0.13 -27.03 -10.84
CA TYR A 69 0.42 -26.09 -9.89
C TYR A 69 0.99 -26.80 -8.67
N LEU A 70 2.25 -26.52 -8.37
CA LEU A 70 2.92 -27.08 -7.18
C LEU A 70 2.89 -26.04 -6.07
N VAL A 71 2.27 -26.37 -4.95
CA VAL A 71 2.20 -25.56 -3.75
C VAL A 71 2.99 -26.22 -2.61
N ARG A 72 3.56 -25.40 -1.75
CA ARG A 72 4.28 -25.78 -0.53
C ARG A 72 3.83 -24.91 0.61
N ASP A 73 4.02 -25.36 1.86
CA ASP A 73 3.89 -24.46 3.03
C ASP A 73 4.56 -23.12 2.73
N GLY A 74 3.77 -22.05 2.73
CA GLY A 74 4.23 -20.73 2.31
C GLY A 74 5.40 -20.24 3.15
N ARG A 75 5.45 -20.57 4.45
CA ARG A 75 6.56 -20.25 5.36
C ARG A 75 7.88 -20.88 4.91
N ASP A 76 7.82 -22.17 4.53
CA ASP A 76 8.99 -22.86 3.99
C ASP A 76 9.42 -22.31 2.62
N ALA A 77 8.46 -21.87 1.80
CA ALA A 77 8.74 -21.31 0.48
C ALA A 77 9.45 -19.95 0.60
N VAL A 78 8.93 -19.02 1.43
CA VAL A 78 9.54 -17.68 1.60
C VAL A 78 10.90 -17.75 2.31
N VAL A 79 11.06 -18.60 3.32
CA VAL A 79 12.36 -18.88 3.96
C VAL A 79 13.36 -19.44 2.95
N SER A 80 12.92 -20.35 2.09
CA SER A 80 13.78 -20.93 1.05
C SER A 80 14.19 -19.88 -0.01
N ILE A 81 13.30 -18.94 -0.36
CA ILE A 81 13.63 -17.81 -1.24
C ILE A 81 14.66 -16.89 -0.59
N ALA A 82 14.48 -16.53 0.67
CA ALA A 82 15.39 -15.67 1.40
C ALA A 82 16.82 -16.21 1.41
N HIS A 83 16.98 -17.50 1.69
CA HIS A 83 18.29 -18.17 1.59
C HIS A 83 18.82 -18.21 0.15
N HIS A 84 17.95 -18.55 -0.82
CA HIS A 84 18.34 -18.60 -2.23
C HIS A 84 18.87 -17.23 -2.73
N ARG A 85 18.22 -16.14 -2.31
CA ARG A 85 18.71 -14.79 -2.63
C ARG A 85 20.05 -14.52 -1.98
N LYS A 86 20.16 -14.75 -0.67
CA LYS A 86 21.40 -14.53 0.09
C LYS A 86 22.60 -15.29 -0.47
N ASP A 87 22.38 -16.56 -0.84
CA ASP A 87 23.48 -17.47 -1.17
C ASP A 87 23.82 -17.53 -2.67
N LEU A 88 22.84 -17.24 -3.55
CA LEU A 88 22.96 -17.45 -5.00
C LEU A 88 22.62 -16.23 -5.86
N VAL A 89 21.50 -15.52 -5.59
CA VAL A 89 21.06 -14.42 -6.46
C VAL A 89 21.74 -13.09 -6.09
N MET A 90 21.87 -12.83 -4.80
CA MET A 90 22.50 -11.61 -4.24
C MET A 90 23.45 -12.00 -3.12
N PRO A 91 24.60 -12.62 -3.41
CA PRO A 91 25.56 -13.04 -2.38
C PRO A 91 25.97 -11.88 -1.49
N GLY A 92 25.87 -12.07 -0.18
CA GLY A 92 26.16 -11.04 0.82
C GLY A 92 24.96 -10.19 1.25
N SER A 93 23.76 -10.40 0.67
CA SER A 93 22.53 -9.77 1.20
C SER A 93 22.11 -10.40 2.53
N HIS A 94 21.38 -9.63 3.35
CA HIS A 94 20.92 -10.08 4.67
C HIS A 94 19.72 -11.02 4.54
N PHE A 95 19.75 -12.12 5.28
CA PHE A 95 18.69 -13.14 5.23
C PHE A 95 17.34 -12.59 5.67
N GLU A 96 17.31 -11.86 6.78
CA GLU A 96 16.07 -11.30 7.35
C GLU A 96 15.41 -10.29 6.42
N GLU A 97 16.19 -9.44 5.76
CA GLU A 97 15.68 -8.50 4.75
C GLU A 97 15.07 -9.25 3.56
N ASN A 98 15.75 -10.28 3.07
CA ASN A 98 15.24 -11.10 1.98
C ASN A 98 13.97 -11.86 2.37
N LEU A 99 13.87 -12.30 3.64
CA LEU A 99 12.69 -12.99 4.17
C LEU A 99 11.52 -12.02 4.28
N LEU A 100 11.74 -10.85 4.84
CA LEU A 100 10.74 -9.81 4.94
C LEU A 100 10.19 -9.42 3.56
N GLU A 101 11.08 -9.13 2.60
CA GLU A 101 10.68 -8.82 1.22
C GLU A 101 9.86 -9.96 0.57
N ALA A 102 10.19 -11.22 0.86
CA ALA A 102 9.45 -12.37 0.33
C ALA A 102 8.07 -12.54 0.98
N ILE A 103 7.92 -12.21 2.26
CA ILE A 103 6.64 -12.25 2.99
C ILE A 103 5.69 -11.18 2.46
N VAL A 104 6.17 -9.94 2.32
CA VAL A 104 5.33 -8.80 1.95
C VAL A 104 5.25 -8.55 0.44
N ALA A 105 5.75 -9.47 -0.37
CA ALA A 105 5.78 -9.33 -1.81
C ALA A 105 4.40 -9.08 -2.39
N ALA A 106 4.27 -8.00 -3.19
CA ALA A 106 3.08 -7.62 -3.91
C ALA A 106 3.14 -8.02 -5.39
N GLU A 107 2.08 -7.79 -6.14
CA GLU A 107 2.04 -8.02 -7.60
C GLU A 107 3.20 -7.29 -8.29
N GLY A 108 3.94 -8.01 -9.14
CA GLY A 108 5.12 -7.50 -9.85
C GLY A 108 6.45 -7.71 -9.12
N SER A 109 6.43 -8.22 -7.89
CA SER A 109 7.61 -8.62 -7.14
C SER A 109 7.54 -10.08 -6.71
N PHE A 110 8.66 -10.79 -6.65
CA PHE A 110 8.70 -12.23 -6.27
C PHE A 110 7.59 -13.07 -6.93
N PHE A 111 7.36 -12.82 -8.23
CA PHE A 111 6.33 -13.52 -9.01
C PHE A 111 4.90 -13.34 -8.45
N GLY A 112 4.60 -12.15 -7.95
CA GLY A 112 3.32 -11.75 -7.43
C GLY A 112 3.09 -12.05 -5.94
N GLY A 113 4.12 -12.50 -5.21
CA GLY A 113 3.98 -12.96 -3.83
C GLY A 113 3.33 -14.34 -3.72
N TRP A 114 3.46 -14.99 -2.54
CA TRP A 114 3.04 -16.38 -2.39
C TRP A 114 1.52 -16.59 -2.54
N SER A 115 0.71 -15.85 -1.79
CA SER A 115 -0.76 -15.99 -1.84
C SER A 115 -1.36 -15.57 -3.17
N HIS A 116 -0.89 -14.47 -3.75
CA HIS A 116 -1.40 -13.97 -5.02
C HIS A 116 -1.04 -14.92 -6.18
N ASN A 117 0.20 -15.41 -6.23
CA ASN A 117 0.62 -16.39 -7.23
C ASN A 117 -0.23 -17.66 -7.13
N LEU A 118 -0.43 -18.17 -5.92
CA LEU A 118 -1.26 -19.36 -5.68
C LEU A 118 -2.72 -19.12 -6.10
N SER A 119 -3.34 -18.01 -5.67
CA SER A 119 -4.73 -17.69 -6.01
C SER A 119 -4.94 -17.65 -7.52
N ALA A 120 -4.06 -16.94 -8.25
CA ALA A 120 -4.14 -16.85 -9.71
C ALA A 120 -4.03 -18.22 -10.40
N TRP A 121 -3.19 -19.11 -9.88
CA TRP A 121 -3.02 -20.44 -10.45
C TRP A 121 -4.11 -21.43 -10.03
N MET A 122 -4.72 -21.28 -8.86
CA MET A 122 -5.87 -22.12 -8.45
C MET A 122 -7.07 -21.95 -9.39
N GLU A 123 -7.24 -20.81 -10.01
CA GLU A 123 -8.28 -20.57 -11.03
C GLU A 123 -7.95 -21.21 -12.39
N ARG A 124 -6.67 -21.44 -12.67
CA ARG A 124 -6.17 -21.86 -13.99
C ARG A 124 -5.74 -23.32 -14.05
N ALA A 125 -5.17 -23.87 -12.95
CA ALA A 125 -4.59 -25.22 -12.92
C ALA A 125 -5.67 -26.30 -12.86
N GLN A 126 -5.49 -27.37 -13.64
CA GLN A 126 -6.32 -28.56 -13.59
C GLN A 126 -5.91 -29.52 -12.48
N LEU A 127 -4.67 -29.38 -11.98
CA LEU A 127 -4.15 -30.20 -10.90
C LEU A 127 -3.29 -29.35 -9.96
N VAL A 128 -3.66 -29.32 -8.68
CA VAL A 128 -2.86 -28.71 -7.62
C VAL A 128 -2.23 -29.82 -6.78
N ILE A 129 -0.91 -29.74 -6.58
CA ILE A 129 -0.11 -30.75 -5.87
C ILE A 129 0.61 -30.08 -4.72
N LYS A 130 0.40 -30.57 -3.50
CA LYS A 130 1.22 -30.16 -2.36
C LYS A 130 2.60 -30.82 -2.44
N TYR A 131 3.63 -30.04 -2.18
CA TYR A 131 5.01 -30.54 -2.14
C TYR A 131 5.19 -31.64 -1.11
N GLU A 132 4.52 -31.49 0.02
CA GLU A 132 4.54 -32.46 1.11
C GLU A 132 4.00 -33.83 0.67
N ASP A 133 2.90 -33.84 -0.07
CA ASP A 133 2.29 -35.08 -0.63
C ASP A 133 3.18 -35.67 -1.72
N LEU A 134 3.77 -34.82 -2.57
CA LEU A 134 4.71 -35.24 -3.61
C LEU A 134 5.95 -35.95 -3.04
N VAL A 135 6.44 -35.47 -1.89
CA VAL A 135 7.59 -36.10 -1.22
C VAL A 135 7.19 -37.36 -0.47
N ALA A 136 5.99 -37.38 0.13
CA ALA A 136 5.49 -38.52 0.90
C ALA A 136 5.14 -39.73 0.02
N ASP A 137 4.44 -39.50 -1.09
CA ASP A 137 4.02 -40.53 -2.04
C ASP A 137 4.06 -40.03 -3.49
N PRO A 138 5.25 -40.00 -4.10
CA PRO A 138 5.39 -39.55 -5.49
C PRO A 138 4.64 -40.41 -6.48
N VAL A 139 4.46 -41.72 -6.18
CA VAL A 139 3.75 -42.66 -7.07
C VAL A 139 2.27 -42.27 -7.16
N ALA A 140 1.60 -42.09 -6.03
CA ALA A 140 0.19 -41.70 -6.00
C ALA A 140 -0.03 -40.36 -6.68
N ILE A 141 0.89 -39.39 -6.49
CA ILE A 141 0.82 -38.06 -7.14
C ILE A 141 0.97 -38.19 -8.65
N PHE A 142 1.93 -38.97 -9.14
CA PHE A 142 2.15 -39.12 -10.58
C PHE A 142 1.06 -39.93 -11.28
N ASN A 143 0.37 -40.85 -10.61
CA ASN A 143 -0.86 -41.46 -11.12
C ASN A 143 -1.93 -40.42 -11.45
N ARG A 144 -2.03 -39.33 -10.64
CA ARG A 144 -2.93 -38.18 -10.93
C ARG A 144 -2.44 -37.38 -12.15
N VAL A 145 -1.13 -37.25 -12.33
CA VAL A 145 -0.55 -36.57 -13.50
C VAL A 145 -0.78 -37.39 -14.77
N GLU A 146 -0.66 -38.72 -14.71
CA GLU A 146 -0.93 -39.65 -15.83
C GLU A 146 -2.39 -39.59 -16.28
N ASN A 147 -3.33 -39.39 -15.36
CA ASN A 147 -4.75 -39.16 -15.69
C ASN A 147 -4.99 -37.83 -16.43
N LEU A 148 -4.14 -36.84 -16.24
CA LEU A 148 -4.24 -35.52 -16.91
C LEU A 148 -3.50 -35.53 -18.24
N ILE A 149 -2.36 -36.20 -18.34
CA ILE A 149 -1.46 -36.19 -19.50
C ILE A 149 -0.88 -37.56 -19.72
N ALA A 150 -1.04 -38.08 -20.95
CA ALA A 150 -0.44 -39.35 -21.34
C ALA A 150 1.09 -39.32 -21.14
N MET A 151 1.63 -40.31 -20.42
CA MET A 151 3.05 -40.44 -20.11
C MET A 151 3.60 -41.78 -20.54
N PRO A 152 4.92 -41.93 -20.81
CA PRO A 152 5.54 -43.22 -21.02
C PRO A 152 5.51 -44.07 -19.74
N PRO A 153 5.74 -45.37 -19.82
CA PRO A 153 5.80 -46.26 -18.65
C PRO A 153 6.83 -45.75 -17.61
N ALA A 154 6.44 -45.73 -16.35
CA ALA A 154 7.28 -45.28 -15.26
C ALA A 154 8.30 -46.32 -14.83
N ASN A 155 9.55 -45.92 -14.60
CA ASN A 155 10.55 -46.77 -13.94
C ASN A 155 10.91 -46.17 -12.57
N TRP A 156 10.14 -46.54 -11.57
CA TRP A 156 10.29 -46.03 -10.20
C TRP A 156 11.58 -46.45 -9.50
N ASN A 157 12.29 -47.43 -10.01
CA ASN A 157 13.61 -47.81 -9.49
C ASN A 157 14.65 -46.70 -9.72
N ASN A 158 14.40 -45.80 -10.67
CA ASN A 158 15.27 -44.67 -10.97
C ASN A 158 14.93 -43.40 -10.17
N LEU A 159 14.01 -43.45 -9.20
CA LEU A 159 13.65 -42.29 -8.39
C LEU A 159 14.85 -41.83 -7.57
N PRO A 160 15.37 -40.60 -7.79
CA PRO A 160 16.55 -40.14 -7.08
C PRO A 160 16.24 -39.78 -5.63
N GLY A 161 17.06 -40.23 -4.71
CA GLY A 161 17.01 -39.81 -3.30
C GLY A 161 17.39 -38.33 -3.13
N PHE A 162 16.84 -37.68 -2.09
CA PHE A 162 17.13 -36.27 -1.84
C PHE A 162 18.64 -36.01 -1.62
N GLU A 163 19.32 -36.86 -0.87
CA GLU A 163 20.77 -36.74 -0.62
C GLU A 163 21.59 -36.96 -1.88
N GLU A 164 21.14 -37.84 -2.79
CA GLU A 164 21.78 -38.03 -4.11
C GLU A 164 21.66 -36.77 -4.97
N MET A 165 20.51 -36.13 -4.98
CA MET A 165 20.34 -34.87 -5.70
C MET A 165 21.16 -33.72 -5.07
N LYS A 166 21.26 -33.68 -3.74
CA LYS A 166 22.01 -32.65 -3.03
C LYS A 166 23.52 -32.74 -3.26
N LYS A 167 24.08 -33.95 -3.22
CA LYS A 167 25.52 -34.20 -3.35
C LYS A 167 25.93 -34.54 -4.80
N GLY A 168 24.97 -34.81 -5.67
CA GLY A 168 25.19 -35.17 -7.06
C GLY A 168 25.07 -34.01 -8.02
N LYS A 169 25.00 -34.36 -9.32
CA LYS A 169 24.73 -33.40 -10.40
C LYS A 169 23.36 -33.72 -11.01
N PRO A 170 22.25 -33.31 -10.32
CA PRO A 170 20.91 -33.64 -10.83
C PRO A 170 20.67 -32.88 -12.14
N GLN A 171 19.80 -33.45 -13.02
CA GLN A 171 19.44 -32.86 -14.30
C GLN A 171 18.89 -31.40 -14.12
N TYR A 172 18.09 -31.21 -13.07
CA TYR A 172 17.54 -29.90 -12.73
C TYR A 172 17.98 -29.49 -11.33
N GLY A 173 18.34 -28.19 -11.15
CA GLY A 173 18.82 -27.65 -9.88
C GLY A 173 20.35 -27.71 -9.68
N GLY A 174 21.09 -28.19 -10.69
CA GLY A 174 22.54 -28.16 -10.73
C GLY A 174 23.07 -26.94 -11.50
N ALA A 175 24.38 -26.66 -11.35
CA ALA A 175 25.06 -25.51 -11.93
C ALA A 175 25.28 -25.58 -13.46
N SER A 176 24.74 -26.57 -14.13
CA SER A 176 25.09 -26.85 -15.55
C SER A 176 24.70 -25.76 -16.56
N LYS A 177 23.96 -24.71 -16.16
CA LYS A 177 23.53 -23.62 -17.06
C LYS A 177 23.97 -22.21 -16.63
N LEU A 178 24.74 -22.05 -15.56
CA LEU A 178 25.25 -20.75 -15.13
C LEU A 178 26.67 -20.54 -15.70
N ALA A 179 26.75 -19.67 -16.69
CA ALA A 179 28.00 -19.34 -17.39
C ALA A 179 28.94 -18.40 -16.61
N ASP A 180 28.76 -18.20 -15.30
CA ASP A 180 29.66 -17.34 -14.50
C ASP A 180 30.82 -18.16 -13.92
N PRO A 181 32.06 -17.89 -14.34
CA PRO A 181 33.26 -18.61 -13.87
C PRO A 181 33.56 -18.43 -12.37
N LYS A 182 32.86 -17.54 -11.67
CA LYS A 182 32.99 -17.32 -10.23
C LYS A 182 32.23 -18.33 -9.36
N PHE A 183 31.37 -19.16 -9.96
CA PHE A 183 30.61 -20.19 -9.25
C PHE A 183 31.34 -21.53 -9.30
N ASN A 184 31.64 -22.09 -8.13
CA ASN A 184 32.07 -23.48 -8.02
C ASN A 184 30.86 -24.41 -8.21
N PRO A 185 30.79 -25.19 -9.32
CA PRO A 185 29.65 -26.06 -9.62
C PRO A 185 29.34 -27.10 -8.53
N ASP A 186 30.38 -27.58 -7.85
CA ASP A 186 30.27 -28.66 -6.85
C ASP A 186 29.59 -28.20 -5.54
N LYS A 187 29.63 -26.88 -5.25
CA LYS A 187 28.97 -26.30 -4.07
C LYS A 187 27.57 -25.73 -4.38
N PHE A 188 27.18 -25.66 -5.65
CA PHE A 188 25.93 -25.06 -6.06
C PHE A 188 24.73 -25.95 -5.67
N SER A 189 24.82 -27.24 -5.94
CA SER A 189 23.73 -28.21 -5.61
C SER A 189 23.49 -28.26 -4.11
N GLU A 190 24.52 -28.23 -3.27
CA GLU A 190 24.39 -28.22 -1.80
C GLU A 190 23.66 -26.98 -1.29
N LYS A 191 23.95 -25.79 -1.90
CA LYS A 191 23.25 -24.54 -1.56
C LYS A 191 21.84 -24.50 -2.11
N PHE A 192 21.62 -25.09 -3.27
CA PHE A 192 20.32 -25.14 -3.93
C PHE A 192 19.36 -26.11 -3.21
N PHE A 193 19.80 -27.32 -2.84
CA PHE A 193 19.04 -28.33 -2.10
C PHE A 193 19.35 -28.26 -0.60
N ARG A 194 18.96 -27.17 0.09
CA ARG A 194 19.37 -26.88 1.46
C ARG A 194 18.90 -27.91 2.51
N LYS A 195 17.61 -28.01 2.76
CA LYS A 195 17.03 -28.88 3.80
C LYS A 195 16.07 -29.95 3.25
N GLY A 196 15.29 -29.64 2.21
CA GLY A 196 14.33 -30.55 1.60
C GLY A 196 13.19 -31.04 2.53
N LYS A 197 13.11 -30.49 3.73
CA LYS A 197 12.14 -30.88 4.76
C LYS A 197 11.00 -29.86 4.83
N SER A 198 9.79 -30.36 5.13
CA SER A 198 8.69 -29.51 5.56
C SER A 198 8.86 -29.07 7.02
N GLY A 199 8.44 -27.84 7.35
CA GLY A 199 8.56 -27.27 8.69
C GLY A 199 9.95 -26.74 9.04
N GLY A 200 10.86 -26.66 8.09
CA GLY A 200 12.20 -26.09 8.26
C GLY A 200 12.21 -24.60 8.57
N TRP A 201 11.13 -23.91 8.31
CA TRP A 201 10.92 -22.49 8.62
C TRP A 201 11.02 -22.17 10.12
N LYS A 202 10.67 -23.13 10.99
CA LYS A 202 10.70 -22.97 12.46
C LYS A 202 12.08 -22.64 13.02
N GLU A 203 13.13 -23.01 12.30
CA GLU A 203 14.52 -22.76 12.72
C GLU A 203 15.03 -21.40 12.25
N ASP A 204 14.45 -20.86 11.15
CA ASP A 204 14.99 -19.71 10.44
C ASP A 204 14.07 -18.47 10.48
N MET A 205 12.80 -18.62 10.92
CA MET A 205 11.81 -17.53 10.96
C MET A 205 11.56 -17.14 12.43
N SER A 206 11.75 -15.85 12.75
CA SER A 206 11.43 -15.34 14.08
C SER A 206 9.92 -15.35 14.34
N PRO A 207 9.46 -15.34 15.60
CA PRO A 207 8.04 -15.22 15.92
C PRO A 207 7.36 -14.03 15.25
N GLU A 208 8.01 -12.87 15.22
CA GLU A 208 7.49 -11.64 14.63
C GLU A 208 7.33 -11.79 13.11
N MET A 209 8.32 -12.42 12.43
CA MET A 209 8.22 -12.72 10.99
C MET A 209 7.16 -13.77 10.69
N HIS A 210 6.94 -14.72 11.60
CA HIS A 210 5.87 -15.70 11.50
C HIS A 210 4.50 -15.04 11.62
N ASP A 211 4.31 -14.15 12.58
CA ASP A 211 3.06 -13.41 12.77
C ASP A 211 2.79 -12.50 11.58
N LEU A 212 3.82 -11.83 11.07
CA LEU A 212 3.73 -11.03 9.84
C LEU A 212 3.34 -11.91 8.64
N PHE A 213 3.99 -13.06 8.46
CA PHE A 213 3.64 -14.02 7.41
C PHE A 213 2.18 -14.44 7.51
N TRP A 214 1.71 -14.75 8.71
CA TRP A 214 0.35 -15.19 8.94
C TRP A 214 -0.68 -14.08 8.66
N ASN A 215 -0.36 -12.84 9.00
CA ASN A 215 -1.18 -11.67 8.66
C ASN A 215 -1.36 -11.48 7.14
N TYR A 216 -0.32 -11.78 6.35
CA TYR A 216 -0.38 -11.64 4.88
C TYR A 216 -0.95 -12.86 4.17
N HIS A 217 -0.74 -14.07 4.71
CA HIS A 217 -0.95 -15.32 4.00
C HIS A 217 -1.81 -16.33 4.75
N GLY A 218 -2.25 -16.02 5.98
CA GLY A 218 -2.92 -16.96 6.87
C GLY A 218 -4.18 -17.56 6.26
N ASN A 219 -5.03 -16.75 5.66
CA ASN A 219 -6.26 -17.23 5.01
C ASN A 219 -5.98 -18.27 3.91
N MET A 220 -4.97 -17.99 3.08
CA MET A 220 -4.57 -18.91 2.02
C MET A 220 -3.89 -20.17 2.59
N MET A 221 -3.13 -20.05 3.68
CA MET A 221 -2.56 -21.18 4.39
C MET A 221 -3.64 -22.11 4.97
N GLU A 222 -4.65 -21.52 5.62
CA GLU A 222 -5.78 -22.28 6.20
C GLU A 222 -6.61 -22.98 5.12
N SER A 223 -6.88 -22.32 4.00
CA SER A 223 -7.59 -22.94 2.87
C SER A 223 -6.88 -24.18 2.30
N LEU A 224 -5.56 -24.24 2.47
CA LEU A 224 -4.76 -25.40 2.12
C LEU A 224 -4.59 -26.41 3.26
N GLY A 225 -5.19 -26.16 4.44
CA GLY A 225 -5.08 -27.05 5.61
C GLY A 225 -3.76 -26.92 6.37
N TYR A 226 -3.02 -25.81 6.21
CA TYR A 226 -1.89 -25.48 7.05
C TYR A 226 -2.39 -24.67 8.25
N HIS A 227 -2.08 -25.09 9.46
CA HIS A 227 -2.58 -24.45 10.68
C HIS A 227 -1.53 -23.59 11.38
N ILE A 228 -2.02 -22.56 12.07
CA ILE A 228 -1.21 -21.77 12.99
C ILE A 228 -0.80 -22.65 14.18
N HIS A 229 0.43 -22.65 14.60
CA HIS A 229 0.83 -23.25 15.86
C HIS A 229 0.27 -22.37 16.99
N LYS A 230 -0.55 -22.98 17.88
CA LYS A 230 -1.23 -22.30 18.98
C LYS A 230 -0.27 -21.41 19.79
N GLY A 231 -0.44 -20.10 19.63
CA GLY A 231 0.26 -19.03 20.35
C GLY A 231 -0.38 -17.66 20.15
N SER A 232 -1.18 -17.44 19.12
CA SER A 232 -1.88 -16.16 18.91
C SER A 232 -3.26 -16.37 18.28
N VAL A 233 -4.24 -15.65 18.75
CA VAL A 233 -5.65 -15.72 18.39
C VAL A 233 -5.98 -14.62 17.39
N GLY A 234 -6.58 -14.99 16.26
CA GLY A 234 -7.23 -14.07 15.34
C GLY A 234 -7.97 -14.84 14.25
N GLN A 235 -9.28 -14.99 14.41
CA GLN A 235 -10.16 -15.60 13.42
C GLN A 235 -10.43 -14.65 12.27
N ASN A 236 -10.26 -15.12 11.02
CA ASN A 236 -10.99 -14.59 9.86
C ASN A 236 -11.21 -15.70 8.82
N THR A 237 -12.46 -16.04 8.65
CA THR A 237 -12.99 -17.06 7.73
C THR A 237 -13.49 -16.36 6.47
N LEU A 238 -12.82 -16.43 5.32
CA LEU A 238 -13.40 -15.90 4.06
C LEU A 238 -12.81 -16.39 2.72
N LEU A 239 -12.01 -17.46 2.67
CA LEU A 239 -11.45 -17.95 1.40
C LEU A 239 -11.69 -19.44 1.10
N ASP A 240 -12.64 -20.06 1.80
CA ASP A 240 -12.76 -21.54 1.81
C ASP A 240 -13.33 -22.20 0.53
N TYR A 241 -14.04 -21.46 -0.30
CA TYR A 241 -14.97 -22.07 -1.24
C TYR A 241 -14.36 -22.59 -2.55
N LYS A 242 -13.52 -21.80 -3.23
CA LYS A 242 -12.91 -22.21 -4.50
C LYS A 242 -11.77 -23.22 -4.32
N ALA A 243 -11.02 -23.07 -3.22
CA ALA A 243 -9.94 -23.99 -2.88
C ALA A 243 -10.46 -25.42 -2.62
N MET A 244 -11.64 -25.55 -1.97
CA MET A 244 -12.26 -26.85 -1.67
C MET A 244 -12.75 -27.57 -2.93
N THR A 245 -13.27 -26.87 -3.91
CA THR A 245 -13.73 -27.46 -5.19
C THR A 245 -12.57 -28.03 -6.01
N LEU A 246 -11.43 -27.36 -6.07
CA LEU A 246 -10.23 -27.83 -6.76
C LEU A 246 -9.54 -29.00 -6.04
N LEU A 247 -9.77 -29.14 -4.73
CA LEU A 247 -9.27 -30.28 -3.92
C LEU A 247 -10.23 -31.48 -3.94
N GLY A 248 -11.38 -31.40 -4.66
CA GLY A 248 -12.32 -32.52 -4.85
C GLY A 248 -13.28 -32.76 -3.67
N VAL A 249 -13.55 -31.74 -2.84
CA VAL A 249 -14.54 -31.80 -1.75
C VAL A 249 -15.89 -31.32 -2.29
N PRO A 250 -16.98 -32.14 -2.29
CA PRO A 250 -18.29 -31.72 -2.76
C PRO A 250 -18.92 -30.69 -1.80
N CYS A 251 -19.32 -29.54 -2.32
CA CYS A 251 -20.07 -28.55 -1.56
C CYS A 251 -21.07 -27.82 -2.46
N GLU A 252 -22.35 -27.79 -2.05
CA GLU A 252 -23.40 -27.00 -2.69
C GLU A 252 -23.38 -25.56 -2.14
N LEU A 253 -23.28 -24.57 -3.04
CA LEU A 253 -23.14 -23.16 -2.73
C LEU A 253 -24.48 -22.41 -2.78
N PRO A 254 -24.82 -21.58 -1.78
CA PRO A 254 -25.69 -20.44 -2.02
C PRO A 254 -24.95 -19.45 -2.94
N GLY A 255 -25.65 -18.81 -3.87
CA GLY A 255 -25.06 -17.79 -4.73
C GLY A 255 -24.38 -16.69 -3.90
N PRO A 256 -23.28 -16.08 -4.38
CA PRO A 256 -22.52 -15.10 -3.59
C PRO A 256 -23.40 -13.88 -3.27
N GLU A 257 -23.54 -13.57 -1.98
CA GLU A 257 -24.09 -12.28 -1.55
C GLU A 257 -23.26 -11.16 -2.19
N LYS A 258 -23.92 -10.25 -2.88
CA LYS A 258 -23.28 -9.07 -3.46
C LYS A 258 -23.37 -7.92 -2.48
N PHE A 259 -22.26 -7.24 -2.24
CA PHE A 259 -22.17 -6.07 -1.37
C PHE A 259 -22.00 -4.81 -2.21
N SER A 260 -22.92 -3.88 -2.08
CA SER A 260 -22.92 -2.61 -2.83
C SER A 260 -22.56 -1.44 -1.91
N VAL A 261 -21.49 -0.71 -2.25
CA VAL A 261 -20.98 0.40 -1.44
C VAL A 261 -20.92 1.67 -2.27
N LEU A 262 -21.54 2.75 -1.76
CA LEU A 262 -21.39 4.09 -2.31
C LEU A 262 -20.35 4.85 -1.49
N ILE A 263 -19.35 5.43 -2.16
CA ILE A 263 -18.26 6.19 -1.53
C ILE A 263 -18.37 7.65 -1.91
N GLU A 264 -18.47 8.53 -0.91
CA GLU A 264 -18.31 9.96 -1.11
C GLU A 264 -16.86 10.27 -1.45
N ALA A 265 -16.59 10.74 -2.65
CA ALA A 265 -15.24 10.88 -3.19
C ALA A 265 -14.95 12.30 -3.73
N SER A 266 -15.73 13.32 -3.31
CA SER A 266 -15.55 14.70 -3.80
C SER A 266 -14.17 15.27 -3.51
N LYS A 267 -13.48 14.76 -2.47
CA LYS A 267 -12.10 15.13 -2.15
C LYS A 267 -11.09 14.84 -3.28
N LEU A 268 -11.40 13.91 -4.19
CA LEU A 268 -10.54 13.65 -5.36
C LEU A 268 -10.42 14.85 -6.29
N ALA A 269 -11.48 15.66 -6.37
CA ALA A 269 -11.56 16.84 -7.21
C ALA A 269 -10.81 18.06 -6.69
N ASP A 270 -10.38 18.04 -5.44
CA ASP A 270 -9.59 19.13 -4.88
C ASP A 270 -8.24 19.27 -5.62
N PRO A 271 -7.82 20.48 -5.97
CA PRO A 271 -6.56 20.69 -6.70
C PRO A 271 -5.32 20.41 -5.84
N GLY A 272 -5.46 20.39 -4.51
CA GLY A 272 -4.38 20.09 -3.56
C GLY A 272 -4.12 18.61 -3.39
N HIS A 273 -2.87 18.25 -3.14
CA HIS A 273 -2.46 16.92 -2.71
C HIS A 273 -2.19 16.94 -1.20
N ASP A 274 -3.16 16.52 -0.40
CA ASP A 274 -3.04 16.39 1.06
C ASP A 274 -3.18 14.92 1.49
N GLY A 275 -2.97 14.66 2.79
CA GLY A 275 -3.03 13.31 3.36
C GLY A 275 -4.38 12.62 3.15
N ILE A 276 -5.49 13.38 3.25
CA ILE A 276 -6.86 12.82 3.11
C ILE A 276 -7.11 12.39 1.65
N LYS A 277 -6.72 13.22 0.68
CA LYS A 277 -6.82 12.85 -0.75
C LYS A 277 -5.96 11.61 -1.03
N ARG A 278 -4.77 11.53 -0.48
CA ARG A 278 -3.87 10.37 -0.61
C ARG A 278 -4.48 9.12 0.02
N TYR A 279 -5.02 9.20 1.21
CA TYR A 279 -5.78 8.11 1.84
C TYR A 279 -6.91 7.61 0.93
N LEU A 280 -7.73 8.52 0.39
CA LEU A 280 -8.83 8.15 -0.48
C LEU A 280 -8.35 7.46 -1.77
N ILE A 281 -7.28 7.96 -2.39
CA ILE A 281 -6.66 7.33 -3.57
C ILE A 281 -6.19 5.91 -3.25
N HIS A 282 -5.52 5.70 -2.11
CA HIS A 282 -5.06 4.38 -1.69
C HIS A 282 -6.24 3.42 -1.47
N LEU A 283 -7.30 3.91 -0.83
CA LEU A 283 -8.51 3.13 -0.58
C LEU A 283 -9.17 2.69 -1.90
N LEU A 284 -9.37 3.61 -2.85
CA LEU A 284 -10.02 3.31 -4.14
C LEU A 284 -9.15 2.41 -5.03
N LYS A 285 -7.84 2.63 -5.05
CA LYS A 285 -6.88 1.75 -5.73
C LYS A 285 -6.98 0.32 -5.21
N GLY A 286 -7.03 0.16 -3.88
CA GLY A 286 -7.15 -1.15 -3.26
C GLY A 286 -8.51 -1.81 -3.51
N PHE A 287 -9.61 -1.05 -3.53
CA PHE A 287 -10.92 -1.59 -3.90
C PHE A 287 -10.96 -2.03 -5.37
N GLU A 288 -10.34 -1.30 -6.27
CA GLU A 288 -10.19 -1.72 -7.67
C GLU A 288 -9.38 -3.03 -7.78
N GLU A 289 -8.31 -3.19 -7.01
CA GLU A 289 -7.54 -4.42 -6.97
C GLU A 289 -8.38 -5.59 -6.45
N VAL A 290 -9.12 -5.41 -5.36
CA VAL A 290 -9.97 -6.45 -4.78
C VAL A 290 -11.07 -6.89 -5.75
N THR A 291 -11.73 -5.95 -6.43
CA THR A 291 -12.80 -6.28 -7.41
C THR A 291 -12.26 -6.97 -8.65
N LYS A 292 -11.04 -6.64 -9.10
CA LYS A 292 -10.44 -7.23 -10.30
C LYS A 292 -9.78 -8.58 -10.04
N THR A 293 -9.20 -8.79 -8.87
CA THR A 293 -8.29 -9.91 -8.62
C THR A 293 -8.79 -10.91 -7.58
N GLY A 294 -9.79 -10.60 -6.77
CA GLY A 294 -10.04 -11.42 -5.60
C GLY A 294 -11.50 -11.66 -5.24
N ASP A 295 -12.35 -10.67 -5.20
CA ASP A 295 -13.69 -10.83 -4.67
C ASP A 295 -14.75 -10.08 -5.49
N PRO A 296 -15.41 -10.77 -6.46
CA PRO A 296 -16.41 -10.17 -7.33
C PRO A 296 -17.72 -9.83 -6.60
N ARG A 297 -17.85 -10.13 -5.32
CA ARG A 297 -19.04 -9.78 -4.51
C ARG A 297 -19.11 -8.28 -4.23
N TRP A 298 -17.98 -7.57 -4.20
CA TRP A 298 -17.92 -6.14 -3.95
C TRP A 298 -18.24 -5.32 -5.20
N MET A 299 -19.21 -4.42 -5.07
CA MET A 299 -19.55 -3.42 -6.07
C MET A 299 -19.39 -2.03 -5.46
N PHE A 300 -18.55 -1.20 -6.07
CA PHE A 300 -18.30 0.16 -5.59
C PHE A 300 -18.77 1.18 -6.62
N GLN A 301 -19.41 2.23 -6.11
CA GLN A 301 -19.75 3.43 -6.86
C GLN A 301 -19.18 4.65 -6.14
N LEU A 302 -18.83 5.67 -6.90
CA LEU A 302 -18.31 6.92 -6.39
C LEU A 302 -19.34 8.02 -6.55
N LEU A 303 -19.48 8.85 -5.52
CA LEU A 303 -20.19 10.11 -5.60
C LEU A 303 -19.17 11.26 -5.53
N ILE A 304 -19.10 12.09 -6.58
CA ILE A 304 -18.20 13.23 -6.65
C ILE A 304 -19.04 14.47 -6.97
N GLY A 305 -19.12 15.38 -6.01
CA GLY A 305 -20.06 16.48 -6.05
C GLY A 305 -21.51 15.96 -6.07
N ARG A 306 -22.17 16.02 -7.23
CA ARG A 306 -23.53 15.51 -7.44
C ARG A 306 -23.62 14.50 -8.57
N LYS A 307 -22.52 13.87 -8.95
CA LYS A 307 -22.45 12.91 -10.04
C LYS A 307 -21.96 11.55 -9.53
N PHE A 308 -22.57 10.49 -10.05
CA PHE A 308 -22.21 9.11 -9.77
C PHE A 308 -21.27 8.58 -10.84
N TYR A 309 -20.21 7.91 -10.41
CA TYR A 309 -19.18 7.34 -11.25
C TYR A 309 -18.93 5.89 -10.89
N PRO A 310 -18.57 5.02 -11.84
CA PRO A 310 -18.02 3.71 -11.52
C PRO A 310 -16.66 3.86 -10.83
N LEU A 311 -16.24 2.83 -10.10
CA LEU A 311 -14.99 2.86 -9.32
C LEU A 311 -13.78 3.21 -10.18
N GLU A 312 -13.69 2.64 -11.37
CA GLU A 312 -12.55 2.79 -12.30
C GLU A 312 -12.28 4.24 -12.71
N SER A 313 -13.31 5.07 -12.67
CA SER A 313 -13.24 6.49 -13.07
C SER A 313 -12.40 7.35 -12.11
N TYR A 314 -12.00 6.84 -10.93
CA TYR A 314 -11.23 7.67 -9.98
C TYR A 314 -9.92 8.20 -10.57
N LYS A 315 -9.28 7.44 -11.47
CA LYS A 315 -8.02 7.82 -12.14
C LYS A 315 -8.19 9.02 -13.07
N GLU A 316 -9.33 9.08 -13.73
CA GLU A 316 -9.69 10.18 -14.63
C GLU A 316 -10.03 11.43 -13.80
N VAL A 317 -10.77 11.24 -12.71
CA VAL A 317 -11.22 12.33 -11.85
C VAL A 317 -10.05 13.01 -11.11
N ILE A 318 -9.02 12.27 -10.72
CA ILE A 318 -7.81 12.86 -10.10
C ILE A 318 -7.16 13.91 -11.01
N ASN A 319 -7.27 13.75 -12.34
CA ASN A 319 -6.68 14.60 -13.36
C ASN A 319 -7.68 15.62 -13.96
N ILE A 320 -8.95 15.58 -13.52
CA ILE A 320 -9.96 16.54 -13.99
C ILE A 320 -9.66 17.91 -13.37
N ASP A 321 -9.50 18.92 -14.21
CA ASP A 321 -9.42 20.31 -13.74
C ASP A 321 -10.73 20.63 -12.96
N GLU A 322 -10.60 21.29 -11.81
CA GLU A 322 -11.71 21.78 -10.96
C GLU A 322 -12.85 22.42 -11.79
N LEU A 323 -12.50 22.98 -12.95
CA LEU A 323 -13.40 23.55 -13.91
C LEU A 323 -14.40 22.56 -14.52
N GLU A 324 -14.07 21.27 -14.64
CA GLU A 324 -14.96 20.28 -15.28
C GLU A 324 -16.06 19.76 -14.36
N ILE A 325 -15.88 19.87 -13.06
CA ILE A 325 -16.83 19.42 -12.04
C ILE A 325 -17.86 20.51 -11.74
N LEU A 326 -17.49 21.77 -11.95
CA LEU A 326 -18.35 22.92 -11.72
C LEU A 326 -19.44 23.03 -12.80
N HIS A 327 -20.58 23.60 -12.41
CA HIS A 327 -21.63 23.96 -13.35
C HIS A 327 -21.07 24.87 -14.47
N PRO A 328 -21.52 24.78 -15.73
CA PRO A 328 -21.01 25.61 -16.83
C PRO A 328 -20.92 27.11 -16.52
N TYR A 329 -21.82 27.62 -15.72
CA TYR A 329 -21.82 29.00 -15.26
C TYR A 329 -20.69 29.29 -14.24
N GLU A 330 -20.44 28.40 -13.32
CA GLU A 330 -19.35 28.51 -12.34
C GLU A 330 -17.99 28.44 -13.05
N LYS A 331 -17.90 27.63 -14.12
CA LYS A 331 -16.74 27.56 -15.02
C LYS A 331 -16.43 28.91 -15.66
N ILE A 332 -17.46 29.57 -16.22
CA ILE A 332 -17.32 30.88 -16.86
C ILE A 332 -16.90 31.94 -15.81
N LEU A 333 -17.50 31.90 -14.64
CA LEU A 333 -17.20 32.87 -13.57
C LEU A 333 -15.78 32.69 -13.01
N LEU A 334 -15.36 31.45 -12.81
CA LEU A 334 -14.01 31.12 -12.30
C LEU A 334 -12.94 31.40 -13.37
N GLY A 335 -13.22 31.03 -14.62
CA GLY A 335 -12.38 31.38 -15.78
C GLY A 335 -12.19 32.88 -15.94
N PHE A 336 -13.28 33.65 -15.82
CA PHE A 336 -13.23 35.11 -15.84
C PHE A 336 -12.44 35.69 -14.65
N LYS A 337 -12.63 35.18 -13.44
CA LYS A 337 -11.85 35.60 -12.25
C LYS A 337 -10.36 35.28 -12.42
N ARG A 338 -10.01 34.09 -12.93
CA ARG A 338 -8.61 33.72 -13.20
C ARG A 338 -7.97 34.64 -14.24
N MET A 339 -8.68 34.90 -15.36
CA MET A 339 -8.23 35.78 -16.41
C MET A 339 -8.03 37.21 -15.89
N MET A 340 -9.00 37.77 -15.15
CA MET A 340 -8.92 39.11 -14.60
C MET A 340 -7.80 39.25 -13.55
N ARG A 341 -7.53 38.22 -12.76
CA ARG A 341 -6.43 38.19 -11.80
C ARG A 341 -5.05 38.16 -12.47
N PHE A 342 -4.98 37.58 -13.67
CA PHE A 342 -3.74 37.53 -14.45
C PHE A 342 -3.45 38.81 -15.23
N ILE A 343 -4.50 39.51 -15.72
CA ILE A 343 -4.37 40.66 -16.60
C ILE A 343 -4.30 41.99 -15.81
N LEU A 344 -4.92 42.06 -14.62
CA LEU A 344 -5.04 43.32 -13.88
C LEU A 344 -4.09 43.37 -12.70
N PRO A 345 -3.46 44.55 -12.43
CA PRO A 345 -2.76 44.84 -11.20
C PRO A 345 -3.65 44.55 -9.95
N SER A 346 -3.07 44.01 -8.90
CA SER A 346 -3.80 43.49 -7.74
C SER A 346 -4.76 44.48 -7.10
N PHE A 347 -4.43 45.79 -7.10
CA PHE A 347 -5.28 46.87 -6.54
C PHE A 347 -6.52 47.15 -7.43
N ILE A 348 -6.39 47.03 -8.76
CA ILE A 348 -7.51 47.22 -9.70
C ILE A 348 -8.45 45.98 -9.59
N TYR A 349 -7.90 44.79 -9.53
CA TYR A 349 -8.67 43.58 -9.34
C TYR A 349 -9.49 43.58 -8.03
N GLN A 350 -8.90 44.05 -6.93
CA GLN A 350 -9.60 44.15 -5.64
C GLN A 350 -10.76 45.16 -5.71
N ASN A 351 -10.58 46.31 -6.38
CA ASN A 351 -11.62 47.32 -6.54
C ASN A 351 -12.76 46.85 -7.45
N ILE A 352 -12.47 46.20 -8.56
CA ILE A 352 -13.48 45.58 -9.45
C ILE A 352 -14.23 44.47 -8.70
N SER A 353 -13.53 43.65 -7.92
CA SER A 353 -14.14 42.60 -7.09
C SER A 353 -15.11 43.19 -6.04
N ARG A 354 -14.78 44.36 -5.44
CA ARG A 354 -15.67 45.07 -4.52
C ARG A 354 -16.91 45.62 -5.22
N ILE A 355 -16.78 46.21 -6.41
CA ILE A 355 -17.88 46.74 -7.21
C ILE A 355 -18.79 45.60 -7.66
N TYR A 356 -18.23 44.51 -8.16
CA TYR A 356 -18.98 43.30 -8.56
C TYR A 356 -19.80 42.68 -7.43
N LYS A 357 -19.31 42.77 -6.18
CA LYS A 357 -20.06 42.32 -4.99
C LYS A 357 -21.27 43.16 -4.67
N LYS A 358 -21.37 44.40 -5.19
CA LYS A 358 -22.44 45.38 -4.87
C LYS A 358 -23.49 45.54 -5.98
N THR A 359 -23.37 44.94 -7.16
CA THR A 359 -24.24 45.22 -8.31
C THR A 359 -25.42 44.24 -8.45
N ASP A 360 -26.54 44.75 -9.03
CA ASP A 360 -27.78 44.00 -9.30
C ASP A 360 -27.63 42.84 -10.31
N VAL A 361 -26.57 42.88 -11.13
CA VAL A 361 -26.17 41.76 -11.99
C VAL A 361 -25.96 40.48 -11.19
N ARG A 362 -25.38 40.61 -9.98
CA ARG A 362 -25.21 39.46 -9.09
C ARG A 362 -26.53 38.89 -8.59
N LYS A 363 -27.56 39.72 -8.40
CA LYS A 363 -28.89 39.24 -7.98
C LYS A 363 -29.62 38.50 -9.10
N GLY A 364 -29.55 39.01 -10.32
CA GLY A 364 -30.14 38.35 -11.52
C GLY A 364 -29.45 37.00 -11.82
N LEU A 365 -28.13 36.98 -11.78
CA LEU A 365 -27.34 35.78 -12.00
C LEU A 365 -27.56 34.76 -10.87
N LYS A 366 -27.68 35.20 -9.60
CA LYS A 366 -28.05 34.34 -8.48
C LYS A 366 -29.46 33.74 -8.63
N TYR A 367 -30.42 34.49 -9.20
CA TYR A 367 -31.78 34.01 -9.41
C TYR A 367 -31.84 32.92 -10.51
N LEU A 368 -31.12 33.09 -11.63
CA LEU A 368 -30.98 32.08 -12.67
C LEU A 368 -30.25 30.82 -12.17
N GLN A 369 -29.18 31.02 -11.40
CA GLN A 369 -28.42 29.95 -10.75
C GLN A 369 -29.31 29.16 -9.77
N GLN A 370 -30.17 29.83 -8.99
CA GLN A 370 -31.10 29.16 -8.09
C GLN A 370 -32.13 28.29 -8.84
N LYS A 371 -32.67 28.76 -9.97
CA LYS A 371 -33.69 28.03 -10.72
C LYS A 371 -33.17 26.76 -11.43
N THR A 372 -32.00 26.83 -12.07
CA THR A 372 -31.31 25.67 -12.66
C THR A 372 -30.81 24.70 -11.62
N SER A 373 -30.27 25.21 -10.54
CA SER A 373 -29.76 24.44 -9.38
C SER A 373 -30.87 23.66 -8.66
N ILE A 374 -32.11 24.16 -8.60
CA ILE A 374 -33.22 23.45 -7.95
C ILE A 374 -33.59 22.19 -8.72
N LYS A 375 -33.71 22.26 -10.06
CA LYS A 375 -34.07 21.11 -10.89
C LYS A 375 -32.99 20.03 -10.86
N GLU A 376 -31.73 20.42 -10.91
CA GLU A 376 -30.58 19.51 -10.80
C GLU A 376 -30.44 18.91 -9.40
N LYS A 377 -30.73 19.70 -8.37
CA LYS A 377 -30.77 19.21 -7.00
C LYS A 377 -31.86 18.17 -6.80
N LEU A 378 -33.07 18.43 -7.30
CA LEU A 378 -34.18 17.48 -7.21
C LEU A 378 -33.82 16.17 -7.92
N ALA A 379 -33.35 16.22 -9.16
CA ALA A 379 -32.94 15.02 -9.89
C ALA A 379 -31.79 14.26 -9.23
N PHE A 380 -30.85 14.96 -8.57
CA PHE A 380 -29.81 14.35 -7.77
C PHE A 380 -30.36 13.62 -6.53
N TYR A 381 -31.25 14.28 -5.78
CA TYR A 381 -31.84 13.65 -4.59
C TYR A 381 -32.77 12.49 -4.93
N GLU A 382 -33.59 12.60 -6.01
CA GLU A 382 -34.38 11.47 -6.53
C GLU A 382 -33.50 10.26 -6.87
N LYS A 383 -32.36 10.50 -7.52
CA LYS A 383 -31.40 9.42 -7.83
C LYS A 383 -30.71 8.86 -6.56
N LEU A 384 -30.40 9.73 -5.61
CA LEU A 384 -29.78 9.33 -4.35
C LEU A 384 -30.77 8.52 -3.47
N ASP A 385 -32.06 8.91 -3.45
CA ASP A 385 -33.12 8.17 -2.76
C ASP A 385 -33.36 6.79 -3.41
N ALA A 386 -33.34 6.71 -4.74
CA ALA A 386 -33.43 5.43 -5.45
C ALA A 386 -32.27 4.49 -5.17
N MET A 387 -31.13 5.00 -4.72
CA MET A 387 -29.99 4.17 -4.32
C MET A 387 -30.15 3.58 -2.91
N ASN A 388 -31.07 4.06 -2.08
CA ASN A 388 -31.32 3.51 -0.74
C ASN A 388 -31.67 2.00 -0.77
N ASP A 389 -32.34 1.55 -1.85
CA ASP A 389 -32.76 0.15 -1.99
C ASP A 389 -31.71 -0.73 -2.69
N VAL A 390 -30.64 -0.13 -3.21
CA VAL A 390 -29.64 -0.81 -4.05
C VAL A 390 -28.27 -0.85 -3.39
N VAL A 391 -27.99 0.08 -2.47
CA VAL A 391 -26.70 0.23 -1.79
C VAL A 391 -26.80 -0.26 -0.36
N ASP A 392 -25.93 -1.18 0.04
CA ASP A 392 -25.92 -1.73 1.41
C ASP A 392 -25.32 -0.75 2.42
N LEU A 393 -24.36 0.07 1.97
CA LEU A 393 -23.55 0.94 2.83
C LEU A 393 -23.09 2.19 2.08
N LEU A 394 -23.11 3.34 2.77
CA LEU A 394 -22.58 4.60 2.29
C LEU A 394 -21.37 5.02 3.14
N HIS A 395 -20.19 5.11 2.52
CA HIS A 395 -18.98 5.55 3.20
C HIS A 395 -18.66 7.01 2.88
N ILE A 396 -18.49 7.80 3.93
CA ILE A 396 -18.07 9.21 3.88
C ILE A 396 -16.66 9.31 4.48
N PRO A 397 -15.61 9.35 3.61
CA PRO A 397 -14.22 9.41 4.08
C PRO A 397 -13.85 10.70 4.81
N LEU A 398 -14.67 11.74 4.72
CA LEU A 398 -14.44 13.04 5.35
C LEU A 398 -15.77 13.57 5.92
N PRO A 399 -15.94 13.70 7.25
CA PRO A 399 -17.21 14.08 7.87
C PRO A 399 -17.81 15.38 7.30
N GLN A 400 -16.98 16.34 6.91
CA GLN A 400 -17.42 17.64 6.32
C GLN A 400 -18.20 17.48 5.01
N ASN A 401 -18.10 16.34 4.33
CA ASN A 401 -18.80 16.06 3.07
C ASN A 401 -20.19 15.43 3.27
N SER A 402 -20.72 15.43 4.49
CA SER A 402 -22.00 14.81 4.85
C SER A 402 -23.25 15.60 4.45
N GLU A 403 -23.12 16.85 4.00
CA GLU A 403 -24.27 17.76 3.76
C GLU A 403 -25.35 17.16 2.85
N HIS A 404 -24.96 16.44 1.81
CA HIS A 404 -25.89 15.87 0.82
C HIS A 404 -26.74 14.71 1.36
N PHE A 405 -26.35 14.10 2.48
CA PHE A 405 -26.94 12.88 3.00
C PHE A 405 -27.86 13.10 4.20
N LYS A 406 -28.11 14.36 4.59
CA LYS A 406 -28.91 14.71 5.78
C LYS A 406 -30.34 14.15 5.74
N SER A 407 -30.96 14.09 4.56
CA SER A 407 -32.33 13.56 4.37
C SER A 407 -32.39 12.04 4.28
N LEU A 408 -31.29 11.35 4.04
CA LEU A 408 -31.30 9.90 3.84
C LEU A 408 -31.37 9.13 5.16
N SER A 409 -32.08 8.00 5.10
CA SER A 409 -32.09 6.99 6.15
C SER A 409 -31.31 5.77 5.66
N HIS A 410 -29.99 5.78 5.86
CA HIS A 410 -29.09 4.74 5.34
C HIS A 410 -28.10 4.29 6.42
N THR A 411 -27.37 3.20 6.16
CA THR A 411 -26.21 2.83 6.96
C THR A 411 -25.00 3.61 6.51
N PHE A 412 -24.53 4.49 7.39
CA PHE A 412 -23.35 5.30 7.14
C PHE A 412 -22.12 4.73 7.81
N VAL A 413 -20.99 4.76 7.10
CA VAL A 413 -19.65 4.63 7.66
C VAL A 413 -18.93 5.95 7.46
N ILE A 414 -18.33 6.48 8.50
CA ILE A 414 -17.65 7.79 8.45
C ILE A 414 -16.22 7.62 8.95
N THR A 415 -15.23 8.02 8.13
CA THR A 415 -13.83 8.04 8.59
C THR A 415 -13.53 9.36 9.28
N VAL A 416 -12.97 9.27 10.49
CA VAL A 416 -12.49 10.41 11.28
C VAL A 416 -10.96 10.36 11.29
N HIS A 417 -10.33 11.34 10.62
CA HIS A 417 -8.87 11.42 10.51
C HIS A 417 -8.24 12.07 11.74
N ASP A 418 -8.79 13.18 12.20
CA ASP A 418 -8.39 13.87 13.43
C ASP A 418 -9.54 14.72 13.99
N LEU A 419 -9.30 15.34 15.14
CA LEU A 419 -10.19 16.29 15.79
C LEU A 419 -9.49 17.63 16.04
N THR A 420 -8.56 18.01 15.19
CA THR A 420 -7.76 19.23 15.34
C THR A 420 -8.61 20.49 15.34
N HIS A 421 -9.71 20.51 14.62
CA HIS A 421 -10.69 21.62 14.64
C HIS A 421 -11.27 21.90 16.03
N LYS A 422 -11.30 20.89 16.90
CA LYS A 422 -11.82 20.95 18.26
C LYS A 422 -10.73 21.12 19.31
N LEU A 423 -9.62 20.37 19.14
CA LEU A 423 -8.53 20.33 20.11
C LEU A 423 -7.59 21.54 19.97
N PHE A 424 -7.45 22.07 18.75
CA PHE A 424 -6.54 23.15 18.39
C PHE A 424 -7.22 24.16 17.44
N PRO A 425 -8.35 24.79 17.85
CA PRO A 425 -9.14 25.67 16.97
C PRO A 425 -8.33 26.88 16.47
N GLU A 426 -7.29 27.30 17.20
CA GLU A 426 -6.40 28.40 16.83
C GLU A 426 -5.64 28.12 15.52
N TYR A 427 -5.44 26.87 15.15
CA TYR A 427 -4.79 26.48 13.89
C TYR A 427 -5.74 26.46 12.69
N HIS A 428 -7.03 26.63 12.91
CA HIS A 428 -8.05 26.56 11.87
C HIS A 428 -8.73 27.90 11.59
N VAL A 429 -9.33 28.03 10.41
CA VAL A 429 -10.25 29.13 10.10
C VAL A 429 -11.66 28.76 10.56
N GLN A 430 -12.42 29.75 11.03
CA GLN A 430 -13.74 29.53 11.63
C GLN A 430 -14.72 28.75 10.70
N ALA A 431 -14.62 28.96 9.38
CA ALA A 431 -15.45 28.25 8.41
C ALA A 431 -15.18 26.74 8.38
N ASN A 432 -13.91 26.33 8.50
CA ASN A 432 -13.52 24.93 8.52
C ASN A 432 -13.96 24.26 9.84
N ILE A 433 -13.86 24.97 10.96
CA ILE A 433 -14.36 24.49 12.25
C ILE A 433 -15.87 24.22 12.17
N ALA A 434 -16.64 25.19 11.62
CA ALA A 434 -18.10 25.02 11.48
C ALA A 434 -18.47 23.81 10.61
N LEU A 435 -17.78 23.61 9.49
CA LEU A 435 -18.00 22.44 8.62
C LEU A 435 -17.65 21.11 9.31
N ALA A 436 -16.57 21.08 10.06
CA ALA A 436 -16.18 19.89 10.79
C ALA A 436 -17.20 19.55 11.90
N GLU A 437 -17.66 20.55 12.68
CA GLU A 437 -18.69 20.36 13.70
C GLU A 437 -20.05 19.88 13.10
N GLU A 438 -20.44 20.41 11.93
CA GLU A 438 -21.62 19.92 11.20
C GLU A 438 -21.46 18.46 10.80
N GLY A 439 -20.29 18.05 10.35
CA GLY A 439 -19.98 16.66 10.03
C GLY A 439 -20.05 15.74 11.26
N MET A 440 -19.52 16.19 12.39
CA MET A 440 -19.61 15.45 13.66
C MET A 440 -21.04 15.36 14.21
N LYS A 441 -21.83 16.40 14.04
CA LYS A 441 -23.26 16.40 14.36
C LYS A 441 -24.02 15.40 13.49
N PHE A 442 -23.76 15.38 12.18
CA PHE A 442 -24.34 14.39 11.26
C PHE A 442 -24.01 12.95 11.68
N LEU A 443 -22.76 12.67 12.04
CA LEU A 443 -22.31 11.37 12.51
C LEU A 443 -23.14 10.88 13.70
N ASN A 444 -23.40 11.74 14.70
CA ASN A 444 -24.20 11.41 15.87
C ASN A 444 -25.69 11.25 15.53
N GLU A 445 -26.28 12.18 14.75
CA GLU A 445 -27.71 12.15 14.36
C GLU A 445 -28.05 10.91 13.54
N LYS A 446 -27.13 10.45 12.68
CA LYS A 446 -27.32 9.25 11.87
C LYS A 446 -26.90 7.95 12.58
N ASN A 447 -26.40 8.04 13.80
CA ASN A 447 -25.88 6.87 14.52
C ASN A 447 -24.92 6.05 13.65
N ALA A 448 -24.00 6.76 12.97
CA ALA A 448 -23.11 6.18 11.97
C ALA A 448 -22.09 5.22 12.59
N GLU A 449 -21.64 4.24 11.82
CA GLU A 449 -20.44 3.48 12.13
C GLU A 449 -19.20 4.34 11.84
N ILE A 450 -18.17 4.26 12.68
CA ILE A 450 -17.04 5.17 12.65
C ILE A 450 -15.76 4.40 12.44
N ILE A 451 -14.99 4.81 11.44
CA ILE A 451 -13.60 4.38 11.27
C ILE A 451 -12.70 5.46 11.86
N GLY A 452 -11.95 5.14 12.93
CA GLY A 452 -10.88 5.97 13.45
C GLY A 452 -9.54 5.51 12.91
N VAL A 453 -8.76 6.45 12.37
CA VAL A 453 -7.50 6.12 11.67
C VAL A 453 -6.32 5.81 12.59
N SER A 454 -6.47 6.06 13.89
CA SER A 454 -5.50 5.72 14.93
C SER A 454 -6.20 5.53 16.27
N GLN A 455 -5.56 4.82 17.20
CA GLN A 455 -6.08 4.70 18.56
C GLN A 455 -6.13 6.06 19.26
N ASN A 456 -5.18 6.94 18.96
CA ASN A 456 -5.20 8.32 19.47
C ASN A 456 -6.45 9.07 19.01
N THR A 457 -6.78 9.02 17.70
CA THR A 457 -8.00 9.64 17.14
C THR A 457 -9.26 9.08 17.81
N ILE A 458 -9.32 7.77 18.03
CA ILE A 458 -10.45 7.13 18.73
C ILE A 458 -10.56 7.62 20.17
N ASN A 459 -9.45 7.71 20.89
CA ASN A 459 -9.42 8.19 22.26
C ASN A 459 -9.89 9.65 22.37
N ASP A 460 -9.46 10.50 21.42
CA ASP A 460 -9.89 11.89 21.37
C ASP A 460 -11.36 12.02 20.98
N LEU A 461 -11.84 11.17 20.05
CA LEU A 461 -13.25 11.10 19.67
C LEU A 461 -14.14 10.77 20.87
N LYS A 462 -13.80 9.72 21.63
CA LYS A 462 -14.53 9.29 22.83
C LYS A 462 -14.56 10.33 23.94
N LYS A 463 -13.48 11.14 24.07
CA LYS A 463 -13.44 12.22 25.05
C LYS A 463 -14.28 13.42 24.64
N THR A 464 -14.45 13.63 23.33
CA THR A 464 -14.99 14.89 22.80
C THR A 464 -16.45 14.78 22.41
N TYR A 465 -16.89 13.60 21.92
CA TYR A 465 -18.24 13.37 21.40
C TYR A 465 -18.88 12.13 22.04
N PRO A 466 -20.21 12.13 22.27
CA PRO A 466 -20.93 11.00 22.86
C PRO A 466 -21.19 9.91 21.80
N VAL A 467 -20.14 9.14 21.46
CA VAL A 467 -20.22 8.05 20.46
C VAL A 467 -20.15 6.69 21.15
N PRO A 468 -21.02 5.72 20.81
CA PRO A 468 -20.99 4.38 21.38
C PRO A 468 -19.76 3.59 20.95
N ASP A 469 -19.15 2.88 21.90
CA ASP A 469 -17.90 2.11 21.64
C ASP A 469 -18.09 1.03 20.57
N GLU A 470 -19.25 0.39 20.51
CA GLU A 470 -19.59 -0.66 19.55
C GLU A 470 -19.69 -0.15 18.10
N LYS A 471 -19.78 1.18 17.91
CA LYS A 471 -19.82 1.85 16.61
C LYS A 471 -18.44 2.25 16.10
N ILE A 472 -17.41 2.12 16.92
CA ILE A 472 -16.06 2.61 16.60
C ILE A 472 -15.18 1.44 16.15
N HIS A 473 -14.55 1.60 15.01
CA HIS A 473 -13.64 0.64 14.41
C HIS A 473 -12.27 1.28 14.19
N LEU A 474 -11.21 0.63 14.68
CA LEU A 474 -9.84 1.05 14.41
C LEU A 474 -9.42 0.48 13.04
N VAL A 475 -9.11 1.37 12.11
CA VAL A 475 -8.51 1.02 10.83
C VAL A 475 -7.37 1.99 10.57
N TYR A 476 -6.15 1.52 10.71
CA TYR A 476 -4.98 2.35 10.45
C TYR A 476 -4.89 2.74 8.98
N GLU A 477 -4.47 3.97 8.71
CA GLU A 477 -4.04 4.36 7.38
C GLU A 477 -2.75 3.62 7.01
N GLY A 478 -2.38 3.66 5.73
CA GLY A 478 -1.18 3.00 5.27
C GLY A 478 -0.49 3.73 4.11
N SER A 479 0.81 3.54 3.99
CA SER A 479 1.57 4.03 2.83
C SER A 479 1.49 3.07 1.65
N ASP A 480 1.57 3.62 0.43
CA ASP A 480 1.78 2.84 -0.80
C ASP A 480 3.25 2.41 -0.87
N GLN A 481 3.54 1.20 -0.42
CA GLN A 481 4.89 0.65 -0.37
C GLN A 481 5.46 0.29 -1.75
N ASP A 482 4.63 0.20 -2.79
CA ASP A 482 5.09 0.06 -4.17
C ASP A 482 5.65 1.38 -4.69
N LEU A 483 5.06 2.49 -4.30
CA LEU A 483 5.51 3.83 -4.63
C LEU A 483 6.67 4.27 -3.74
N PHE A 484 6.48 4.21 -2.40
CA PHE A 484 7.47 4.63 -1.41
C PHE A 484 8.34 3.46 -0.99
N LYS A 485 9.43 3.27 -1.71
CA LYS A 485 10.47 2.28 -1.43
C LYS A 485 11.86 2.89 -1.64
N TRP A 486 12.83 2.34 -0.95
CA TRP A 486 14.19 2.82 -1.00
C TRP A 486 14.73 2.93 -2.44
N ASN A 487 15.13 4.14 -2.82
CA ASN A 487 15.75 4.40 -4.11
C ASN A 487 17.24 4.04 -4.06
N ARG A 488 17.66 3.09 -4.92
CA ARG A 488 19.06 2.69 -5.10
C ARG A 488 19.72 3.32 -6.33
N ASN A 489 18.94 4.05 -7.13
CA ASN A 489 19.43 4.64 -8.38
C ASN A 489 20.12 5.98 -8.11
N LYS A 490 21.46 5.97 -8.07
CA LYS A 490 22.27 7.16 -7.83
C LYS A 490 22.10 8.25 -8.91
N ASN A 491 21.92 7.87 -10.17
CA ASN A 491 21.71 8.84 -11.24
C ASN A 491 20.38 9.59 -11.06
N LEU A 492 19.33 8.87 -10.66
CA LEU A 492 18.05 9.49 -10.34
C LEU A 492 18.19 10.42 -9.14
N ALA A 493 18.95 10.03 -8.10
CA ALA A 493 19.20 10.88 -6.95
C ALA A 493 19.87 12.21 -7.35
N VAL A 494 20.89 12.17 -8.20
CA VAL A 494 21.53 13.38 -8.73
C VAL A 494 20.54 14.25 -9.51
N THR A 495 19.74 13.64 -10.40
CA THR A 495 18.73 14.37 -11.20
C THR A 495 17.72 15.09 -10.31
N VAL A 496 17.18 14.40 -9.28
CA VAL A 496 16.20 14.98 -8.35
C VAL A 496 16.83 16.09 -7.51
N ARG A 497 18.05 15.89 -7.00
CA ARG A 497 18.78 16.93 -6.25
C ARG A 497 19.00 18.19 -7.08
N ILE A 498 19.32 18.07 -8.37
CA ILE A 498 19.45 19.19 -9.30
C ILE A 498 18.09 19.85 -9.53
N LYS A 499 17.04 19.07 -9.82
CA LYS A 499 15.68 19.58 -10.09
C LYS A 499 15.17 20.47 -8.95
N TYR A 500 15.40 20.04 -7.71
CA TYR A 500 14.92 20.77 -6.52
C TYR A 500 15.98 21.63 -5.82
N LYS A 501 17.16 21.79 -6.44
CA LYS A 501 18.26 22.63 -5.94
C LYS A 501 18.78 22.22 -4.55
N VAL A 502 18.68 20.96 -4.19
CA VAL A 502 19.08 20.44 -2.87
C VAL A 502 20.62 20.43 -2.70
N GLY A 503 21.37 20.38 -3.80
CA GLY A 503 22.83 20.28 -3.79
C GLY A 503 23.33 18.87 -3.44
N GLU A 504 24.65 18.73 -3.28
CA GLU A 504 25.29 17.44 -2.97
C GLU A 504 25.47 17.17 -1.47
N VAL A 505 25.25 18.20 -0.67
CA VAL A 505 25.43 18.16 0.79
C VAL A 505 24.37 17.25 1.43
N PRO A 506 24.71 16.43 2.45
CA PRO A 506 23.72 15.70 3.26
C PRO A 506 22.65 16.62 3.82
N PHE A 507 21.44 16.14 4.04
CA PHE A 507 20.35 17.00 4.48
C PHE A 507 19.37 16.30 5.41
N PHE A 508 18.76 17.08 6.32
CA PHE A 508 17.52 16.75 6.97
C PHE A 508 16.34 17.17 6.09
N LEU A 509 15.29 16.40 6.07
CA LEU A 509 14.08 16.69 5.28
C LEU A 509 12.92 17.05 6.20
N CYS A 510 12.20 18.12 5.87
CA CYS A 510 10.87 18.41 6.38
C CYS A 510 9.88 18.29 5.23
N LEU A 511 8.76 17.61 5.45
CA LEU A 511 7.66 17.50 4.48
C LEU A 511 6.34 17.85 5.13
N SER A 512 5.71 18.91 4.68
CA SER A 512 4.33 19.25 5.06
C SER A 512 3.78 20.39 4.23
N THR A 513 2.46 20.54 4.22
CA THR A 513 1.86 21.86 4.00
C THR A 513 2.40 22.80 5.06
N ILE A 514 2.93 23.96 4.65
CA ILE A 514 3.53 24.92 5.58
C ILE A 514 2.39 25.62 6.33
N GLU A 515 2.11 25.13 7.53
CA GLU A 515 1.05 25.62 8.43
C GLU A 515 1.53 25.59 9.89
N PRO A 516 0.95 26.38 10.81
CA PRO A 516 1.43 26.50 12.19
C PRO A 516 1.51 25.16 12.94
N ARG A 517 0.54 24.27 12.75
CA ARG A 517 0.47 22.95 13.41
C ARG A 517 1.69 22.06 13.14
N LYS A 518 2.33 22.23 11.99
CA LYS A 518 3.50 21.44 11.57
C LYS A 518 4.81 21.87 12.25
N ASN A 519 4.77 22.92 13.06
CA ASN A 519 5.87 23.35 13.93
C ASN A 519 7.20 23.63 13.21
N LEU A 520 7.12 24.11 11.98
CA LEU A 520 8.31 24.40 11.18
C LEU A 520 9.24 25.44 11.82
N PRO A 521 8.75 26.52 12.49
CA PRO A 521 9.61 27.51 13.15
C PRO A 521 10.55 26.88 14.20
N ASN A 522 10.05 26.00 15.08
CA ASN A 522 10.91 25.34 16.06
C ASN A 522 11.91 24.38 15.42
N THR A 523 11.52 23.70 14.34
CA THR A 523 12.43 22.81 13.59
C THR A 523 13.58 23.62 12.96
N ILE A 524 13.28 24.80 12.39
CA ILE A 524 14.29 25.72 11.84
C ILE A 524 15.20 26.28 12.94
N ARG A 525 14.64 26.73 14.07
CA ARG A 525 15.44 27.19 15.22
C ARG A 525 16.38 26.09 15.73
N ALA A 526 15.90 24.86 15.85
CA ALA A 526 16.69 23.71 16.25
C ALA A 526 17.84 23.42 15.28
N PHE A 527 17.57 23.49 13.98
CA PHE A 527 18.59 23.34 12.95
C PHE A 527 19.64 24.47 13.00
N ASN A 528 19.21 25.72 13.16
CA ASN A 528 20.12 26.84 13.29
C ASN A 528 21.02 26.72 14.53
N MET A 529 20.47 26.28 15.67
CA MET A 529 21.25 25.98 16.88
C MET A 529 22.24 24.83 16.63
N PHE A 530 21.78 23.75 15.98
CA PHE A 530 22.63 22.60 15.64
C PHE A 530 23.83 23.03 14.78
N VAL A 531 23.63 23.82 13.74
CA VAL A 531 24.69 24.29 12.84
C VAL A 531 25.63 25.25 13.55
N SER A 532 25.11 26.14 14.39
CA SER A 532 25.88 27.11 15.18
C SER A 532 26.83 26.41 16.16
N GLU A 533 26.36 25.35 16.84
CA GLU A 533 27.18 24.54 17.76
C GLU A 533 28.17 23.61 17.01
N ASN A 534 27.90 23.31 15.74
CA ASN A 534 28.70 22.42 14.91
C ASN A 534 29.07 23.08 13.58
N PRO A 535 29.92 24.12 13.56
CA PRO A 535 30.18 24.94 12.37
C PRO A 535 30.82 24.14 11.20
N ASN A 536 31.51 23.06 11.52
CA ASN A 536 32.11 22.16 10.53
C ASN A 536 31.13 21.12 9.99
N SER A 537 29.91 21.04 10.49
CA SER A 537 28.88 20.18 9.95
C SER A 537 28.45 20.70 8.57
N ASN A 538 28.75 19.92 7.53
CA ASN A 538 28.29 20.24 6.18
C ASN A 538 26.94 19.58 5.93
N VAL A 539 25.83 20.25 6.30
CA VAL A 539 24.48 19.71 6.24
C VAL A 539 23.47 20.80 5.93
N ASN A 540 22.42 20.46 5.17
CA ASN A 540 21.30 21.33 4.84
C ASN A 540 20.00 20.90 5.54
N LEU A 541 19.04 21.81 5.65
CA LEU A 541 17.64 21.54 5.97
C LEU A 541 16.82 21.77 4.70
N VAL A 542 16.23 20.71 4.17
CA VAL A 542 15.35 20.76 3.00
C VAL A 542 13.90 20.75 3.44
N ILE A 543 13.14 21.75 3.03
CA ILE A 543 11.74 21.95 3.38
C ILE A 543 10.91 21.82 2.12
N SER A 544 10.13 20.73 2.06
CA SER A 544 9.27 20.40 0.92
C SER A 544 7.80 20.58 1.27
N GLY A 545 7.04 21.18 0.37
CA GLY A 545 5.60 21.41 0.51
C GLY A 545 5.15 22.79 0.06
N SER A 546 3.82 22.93 -0.10
CA SER A 546 3.19 24.19 -0.49
C SER A 546 2.86 25.04 0.73
N PHE A 547 2.78 26.35 0.56
CA PHE A 547 2.30 27.26 1.61
C PHE A 547 0.80 27.04 1.84
N GLY A 548 0.43 26.71 3.08
CA GLY A 548 -0.94 26.53 3.55
C GLY A 548 -1.58 27.83 4.05
N TRP A 549 -2.68 27.66 4.79
CA TRP A 549 -3.37 28.80 5.41
C TRP A 549 -2.55 29.38 6.57
N LYS A 550 -2.68 30.72 6.79
CA LYS A 550 -1.92 31.49 7.80
C LYS A 550 -0.38 31.43 7.64
N ALA A 551 0.14 31.00 6.50
CA ALA A 551 1.57 30.97 6.24
C ALA A 551 2.18 32.39 6.12
N GLU A 552 1.36 33.42 5.83
CA GLU A 552 1.78 34.81 5.74
C GLU A 552 2.41 35.33 7.07
N HIS A 553 1.94 34.81 8.21
CA HIS A 553 2.51 35.15 9.52
C HIS A 553 3.78 34.36 9.87
N LEU A 554 4.04 33.28 9.17
CA LEU A 554 5.23 32.45 9.40
C LEU A 554 6.48 33.02 8.70
N SER A 555 6.32 33.85 7.65
CA SER A 555 7.44 34.38 6.88
C SER A 555 8.41 35.17 7.74
N ASP A 556 7.90 35.94 8.69
CA ASP A 556 8.70 36.78 9.59
C ASP A 556 9.41 35.95 10.69
N GLU A 557 8.83 34.78 11.05
CA GLU A 557 9.40 33.86 12.05
C GLU A 557 10.41 32.88 11.47
N LEU A 558 10.39 32.65 10.15
CA LEU A 558 11.14 31.57 9.51
C LEU A 558 12.63 31.88 9.34
N HIS A 559 13.13 33.08 9.67
CA HIS A 559 14.55 33.47 9.56
C HIS A 559 15.21 32.91 8.29
N LEU A 560 14.71 33.31 7.11
CA LEU A 560 15.06 32.75 5.80
C LEU A 560 16.48 33.12 5.31
N ASP A 561 17.26 33.81 6.12
CA ASP A 561 18.61 34.31 5.76
C ASP A 561 19.70 33.21 5.79
N ASN A 562 19.37 32.01 6.30
CA ASN A 562 20.34 30.93 6.33
C ASN A 562 20.40 30.16 4.97
N PRO A 563 21.52 30.24 4.20
CA PRO A 563 21.62 29.60 2.90
C PRO A 563 21.59 28.07 2.96
N ARG A 564 21.69 27.46 4.16
CA ARG A 564 21.58 26.01 4.36
C ARG A 564 20.11 25.54 4.49
N ILE A 565 19.13 26.46 4.46
CA ILE A 565 17.70 26.15 4.48
C ILE A 565 17.18 26.29 3.07
N ILE A 566 16.73 25.16 2.49
CA ILE A 566 16.33 25.05 1.09
C ILE A 566 14.84 24.76 1.01
N PHE A 567 14.06 25.64 0.39
CA PHE A 567 12.65 25.41 0.10
C PHE A 567 12.49 24.85 -1.32
N THR A 568 11.96 23.64 -1.46
CA THR A 568 11.74 23.01 -2.77
C THR A 568 10.39 23.36 -3.40
N GLY A 569 9.45 23.87 -2.61
CA GLY A 569 8.05 23.89 -3.00
C GLY A 569 7.44 22.48 -3.04
N TYR A 570 6.38 22.30 -3.81
CA TYR A 570 5.76 21.00 -4.01
C TYR A 570 6.73 20.03 -4.72
N VAL A 571 6.78 18.81 -4.23
CA VAL A 571 7.59 17.70 -4.80
C VAL A 571 6.66 16.59 -5.22
N GLU A 572 6.81 16.10 -6.44
CA GLU A 572 6.05 14.97 -6.98
C GLU A 572 6.43 13.67 -6.26
N ASP A 573 5.48 12.76 -6.08
CA ASP A 573 5.66 11.53 -5.30
C ASP A 573 6.83 10.66 -5.80
N LEU A 574 7.04 10.59 -7.12
CA LEU A 574 8.16 9.83 -7.70
C LEU A 574 9.53 10.43 -7.35
N ASP A 575 9.61 11.74 -7.18
CA ASP A 575 10.82 12.44 -6.75
C ASP A 575 10.93 12.46 -5.22
N LEU A 576 9.78 12.52 -4.53
CA LEU A 576 9.72 12.56 -3.08
C LEU A 576 10.33 11.31 -2.44
N LYS A 577 10.05 10.12 -3.01
CA LYS A 577 10.70 8.87 -2.54
C LYS A 577 12.22 8.91 -2.63
N VAL A 578 12.75 9.66 -3.60
CA VAL A 578 14.21 9.86 -3.75
C VAL A 578 14.72 10.77 -2.65
N LEU A 579 14.04 11.91 -2.40
CA LEU A 579 14.40 12.81 -1.31
C LEU A 579 14.33 12.12 0.05
N TYR A 580 13.30 11.30 0.30
CA TYR A 580 13.25 10.47 1.50
C TYR A 580 14.50 9.57 1.59
N SER A 581 14.78 8.79 0.55
CA SER A 581 15.88 7.81 0.54
C SER A 581 17.27 8.43 0.73
N GLU A 582 17.44 9.71 0.37
CA GLU A 582 18.71 10.46 0.44
C GLU A 582 18.83 11.28 1.74
N ALA A 583 17.75 11.49 2.47
CA ALA A 583 17.76 12.27 3.70
C ALA A 583 18.46 11.53 4.85
N ILE A 584 19.15 12.27 5.72
CA ILE A 584 19.70 11.77 6.98
C ILE A 584 18.55 11.29 7.87
N ALA A 585 17.51 12.11 7.97
CA ALA A 585 16.26 11.82 8.66
C ALA A 585 15.15 12.76 8.15
N LEU A 586 13.90 12.29 8.27
CA LEU A 586 12.74 13.17 8.19
C LEU A 586 12.54 13.84 9.56
N CYS A 587 12.43 15.17 9.59
CA CYS A 587 12.04 15.95 10.77
C CYS A 587 10.54 16.24 10.69
N TYR A 588 9.74 15.59 11.52
CA TYR A 588 8.27 15.69 11.53
C TYR A 588 7.76 15.94 12.94
N VAL A 589 8.09 17.09 13.48
CA VAL A 589 7.89 17.45 14.90
C VAL A 589 6.61 18.30 15.07
N SER A 590 5.51 17.82 14.49
CA SER A 590 4.19 18.47 14.56
C SER A 590 3.65 18.53 15.99
N TYR A 591 2.84 19.55 16.27
CA TYR A 591 2.12 19.65 17.55
C TYR A 591 1.04 18.58 17.70
N TYR A 592 0.44 18.16 16.60
CA TYR A 592 -0.57 17.10 16.58
C TYR A 592 -0.73 16.50 15.18
N GLU A 593 -0.95 15.18 15.11
CA GLU A 593 -1.31 14.45 13.88
C GLU A 593 -2.37 13.38 14.17
N GLY A 594 -3.29 13.18 13.22
CA GLY A 594 -4.27 12.10 13.31
C GLY A 594 -3.69 10.72 13.02
N PHE A 595 -2.74 10.64 12.04
CA PHE A 595 -2.02 9.41 11.70
C PHE A 595 -0.55 9.67 11.38
N GLY A 596 -0.24 10.36 10.27
CA GLY A 596 1.13 10.67 9.89
C GLY A 596 1.64 9.86 8.69
N LEU A 597 1.00 10.02 7.54
CA LEU A 597 1.45 9.39 6.29
C LEU A 597 2.90 9.76 5.90
N PRO A 598 3.36 11.03 5.96
CA PRO A 598 4.72 11.37 5.58
C PRO A 598 5.82 10.64 6.38
N PRO A 599 5.74 10.53 7.72
CA PRO A 599 6.63 9.66 8.48
C PRO A 599 6.64 8.22 8.00
N LEU A 600 5.48 7.65 7.74
CA LEU A 600 5.34 6.27 7.28
C LEU A 600 5.93 6.06 5.88
N GLU A 601 5.77 7.03 4.97
CA GLU A 601 6.39 7.03 3.64
C GLU A 601 7.93 7.08 3.74
N ALA A 602 8.45 7.94 4.63
CA ALA A 602 9.88 8.02 4.89
C ALA A 602 10.42 6.69 5.45
N MET A 603 9.72 6.11 6.42
CA MET A 603 10.05 4.80 6.99
C MET A 603 10.07 3.70 5.94
N SER A 604 9.12 3.69 5.00
CA SER A 604 9.09 2.77 3.85
C SER A 604 10.32 2.93 2.94
N CYS A 605 10.84 4.16 2.83
CA CYS A 605 12.07 4.49 2.11
C CYS A 605 13.36 4.26 2.93
N ARG A 606 13.29 3.63 4.11
CA ARG A 606 14.41 3.42 5.04
C ARG A 606 14.99 4.71 5.61
N THR A 607 14.18 5.74 5.74
CA THR A 607 14.59 7.03 6.27
C THR A 607 14.20 7.10 7.75
N PRO A 608 15.15 7.28 8.66
CA PRO A 608 14.83 7.51 10.06
C PRO A 608 13.97 8.76 10.26
N VAL A 609 13.15 8.77 11.32
CA VAL A 609 12.24 9.88 11.61
C VAL A 609 12.56 10.48 12.97
N ILE A 610 12.72 11.80 13.01
CA ILE A 610 12.66 12.61 14.24
C ILE A 610 11.21 13.12 14.32
N TYR A 611 10.48 12.74 15.37
CA TYR A 611 9.05 12.98 15.45
C TYR A 611 8.61 13.63 16.76
N GLY A 612 7.49 14.38 16.70
CA GLY A 612 6.86 14.92 17.90
C GLY A 612 6.34 13.83 18.80
N ASN A 613 6.82 13.79 20.06
CA ASN A 613 6.47 12.75 21.03
C ASN A 613 5.04 12.90 21.57
N ASN A 614 4.06 12.99 20.67
CA ASN A 614 2.65 13.24 20.99
C ASN A 614 1.73 12.54 19.97
N SER A 615 0.43 12.64 20.19
CA SER A 615 -0.64 12.16 19.30
C SER A 615 -0.41 10.76 18.76
N SER A 616 -0.81 10.49 17.52
CA SER A 616 -0.61 9.21 16.83
C SER A 616 0.86 8.88 16.51
N MET A 617 1.77 9.84 16.62
CA MET A 617 3.19 9.62 16.24
C MET A 617 3.86 8.52 17.05
N LYS A 618 3.55 8.44 18.37
CA LYS A 618 4.05 7.35 19.22
C LYS A 618 3.55 5.98 18.78
N GLU A 619 2.30 5.93 18.35
CA GLU A 619 1.61 4.73 17.93
C GLU A 619 2.13 4.22 16.57
N VAL A 620 2.37 5.14 15.63
CA VAL A 620 2.81 4.82 14.27
C VAL A 620 4.31 4.54 14.22
N ILE A 621 5.13 5.41 14.82
CA ILE A 621 6.59 5.34 14.71
C ILE A 621 7.20 4.48 15.83
N GLY A 622 6.76 4.69 17.08
CA GLY A 622 7.25 3.95 18.24
C GLY A 622 8.76 4.08 18.42
N ASP A 623 9.41 2.98 18.66
CA ASP A 623 10.88 2.87 18.84
C ASP A 623 11.68 2.86 17.51
N ALA A 624 10.98 2.95 16.39
CA ALA A 624 11.59 3.04 15.07
C ALA A 624 12.06 4.46 14.69
N GLY A 625 11.89 5.45 15.57
CA GLY A 625 12.31 6.83 15.36
C GLY A 625 12.82 7.48 16.62
N LEU A 626 13.19 8.75 16.53
CA LEU A 626 13.70 9.57 17.64
C LEU A 626 12.60 10.55 18.11
N PRO A 627 12.05 10.37 19.32
CA PRO A 627 11.04 11.27 19.85
C PRO A 627 11.67 12.61 20.30
N ALA A 628 11.00 13.72 19.98
CA ALA A 628 11.36 15.05 20.45
C ALA A 628 10.13 15.75 21.03
N ASP A 629 10.33 16.60 22.04
CA ASP A 629 9.27 17.52 22.49
C ASP A 629 9.08 18.62 21.45
N PRO A 630 7.90 18.76 20.82
CA PRO A 630 7.68 19.79 19.82
C PRO A 630 7.74 21.22 20.37
N ASN A 631 7.60 21.41 21.69
CA ASN A 631 7.70 22.71 22.36
C ASN A 631 9.13 23.06 22.78
N ASP A 632 10.05 22.09 22.76
CA ASP A 632 11.43 22.30 23.16
C ASP A 632 12.41 22.21 21.98
N VAL A 633 12.88 23.36 21.54
CA VAL A 633 13.86 23.51 20.45
C VAL A 633 15.14 22.73 20.74
N VAL A 634 15.57 22.66 22.02
CA VAL A 634 16.77 21.92 22.41
C VAL A 634 16.55 20.42 22.26
N SER A 635 15.37 19.91 22.63
CA SER A 635 14.99 18.51 22.42
C SER A 635 15.10 18.11 20.94
N ILE A 636 14.55 18.95 20.03
CA ILE A 636 14.61 18.71 18.57
C ILE A 636 16.08 18.73 18.09
N LYS A 637 16.87 19.75 18.52
CA LYS A 637 18.29 19.86 18.16
C LYS A 637 19.09 18.64 18.61
N LEU A 638 18.86 18.14 19.83
CA LEU A 638 19.54 16.96 20.34
C LEU A 638 19.31 15.74 19.47
N GLN A 639 18.10 15.51 18.96
CA GLN A 639 17.82 14.37 18.08
C GLN A 639 18.52 14.56 16.71
N MET A 640 18.57 15.77 16.16
CA MET A 640 19.37 16.05 14.96
C MET A 640 20.84 15.74 15.19
N HIS A 641 21.41 16.14 16.35
CA HIS A 641 22.79 15.87 16.73
C HIS A 641 23.04 14.36 16.85
N HIS A 642 22.20 13.62 17.57
CA HIS A 642 22.33 12.19 17.78
C HIS A 642 22.39 11.44 16.47
N ILE A 643 21.47 11.70 15.55
CA ILE A 643 21.39 10.94 14.30
C ILE A 643 22.46 11.38 13.28
N PHE A 644 22.92 12.64 13.32
CA PHE A 644 23.95 13.14 12.44
C PHE A 644 25.32 12.52 12.75
N PHE A 645 25.71 12.52 14.03
CA PHE A 645 27.03 12.07 14.49
C PHE A 645 27.11 10.59 14.82
N ASN A 646 26.01 9.86 14.80
CA ASN A 646 25.98 8.41 15.06
C ASN A 646 25.46 7.62 13.84
N PRO A 647 26.33 7.24 12.89
CA PRO A 647 25.94 6.44 11.73
C PRO A 647 25.38 5.06 12.08
N GLU A 648 25.81 4.46 13.18
CA GLU A 648 25.34 3.15 13.65
C GLU A 648 23.87 3.26 14.08
N LEU A 649 23.54 4.24 14.92
CA LEU A 649 22.16 4.55 15.30
C LEU A 649 21.28 4.85 14.07
N ARG A 650 21.80 5.64 13.12
CA ARG A 650 21.08 5.94 11.89
C ARG A 650 20.75 4.70 11.08
N ASN A 651 21.71 3.79 10.92
CA ASN A 651 21.49 2.53 10.19
C ASN A 651 20.53 1.60 10.94
N GLU A 652 20.62 1.53 12.26
CA GLU A 652 19.70 0.78 13.10
C GLU A 652 18.27 1.32 12.96
N LEU A 653 18.08 2.62 13.10
CA LEU A 653 16.77 3.26 12.95
C LEU A 653 16.24 3.13 11.51
N ALA A 654 17.07 3.21 10.49
CA ALA A 654 16.67 2.97 9.11
C ALA A 654 16.11 1.55 8.91
N SER A 655 16.71 0.56 9.55
CA SER A 655 16.21 -0.82 9.52
C SER A 655 14.90 -0.96 10.31
N ARG A 656 14.84 -0.47 11.54
CA ARG A 656 13.64 -0.50 12.39
C ARG A 656 12.47 0.23 11.72
N SER A 657 12.71 1.43 11.17
CA SER A 657 11.72 2.22 10.44
C SER A 657 11.13 1.43 9.27
N HIS A 658 11.98 0.80 8.49
CA HIS A 658 11.54 -0.01 7.36
C HIS A 658 10.69 -1.20 7.81
N HIS A 659 11.09 -1.93 8.85
CA HIS A 659 10.31 -3.04 9.39
C HIS A 659 8.95 -2.56 9.91
N ARG A 660 8.95 -1.49 10.71
CA ARG A 660 7.72 -0.91 11.27
C ARG A 660 6.73 -0.46 10.20
N SER A 661 7.21 0.08 9.07
CA SER A 661 6.35 0.55 8.00
C SER A 661 5.44 -0.53 7.40
N PHE A 662 5.83 -1.80 7.47
CA PHE A 662 5.00 -2.90 6.94
C PHE A 662 3.75 -3.20 7.78
N GLU A 663 3.73 -2.77 9.04
CA GLU A 663 2.53 -2.89 9.87
C GLU A 663 1.39 -1.97 9.38
N PHE A 664 1.73 -0.92 8.59
CA PHE A 664 0.83 0.12 8.13
C PHE A 664 0.86 0.26 6.59
N SER A 665 0.54 -0.82 5.88
CA SER A 665 0.45 -0.77 4.42
C SER A 665 -0.93 -0.27 3.97
N ALA A 666 -0.98 0.44 2.84
CA ALA A 666 -2.23 0.84 2.21
C ALA A 666 -3.13 -0.37 1.92
N ARG A 667 -2.54 -1.49 1.53
CA ARG A 667 -3.27 -2.74 1.28
C ARG A 667 -3.95 -3.27 2.55
N LYS A 668 -3.24 -3.28 3.69
CA LYS A 668 -3.83 -3.69 4.97
C LYS A 668 -5.00 -2.79 5.36
N SER A 669 -4.84 -1.48 5.22
CA SER A 669 -5.91 -0.50 5.46
C SER A 669 -7.18 -0.81 4.64
N VAL A 670 -7.02 -1.21 3.38
CA VAL A 670 -8.14 -1.61 2.50
C VAL A 670 -8.84 -2.85 3.04
N TYR A 671 -8.12 -3.91 3.36
CA TYR A 671 -8.72 -5.15 3.87
C TYR A 671 -9.39 -4.96 5.23
N ASP A 672 -8.79 -4.18 6.13
CA ASP A 672 -9.38 -3.84 7.42
C ASP A 672 -10.68 -3.03 7.21
N THR A 673 -10.73 -2.10 6.24
CA THR A 673 -11.93 -1.37 5.84
C THR A 673 -13.03 -2.31 5.32
N LEU A 674 -12.68 -3.23 4.41
CA LEU A 674 -13.63 -4.23 3.88
C LEU A 674 -14.17 -5.15 4.98
N SER A 675 -13.33 -5.52 5.95
CA SER A 675 -13.76 -6.30 7.12
C SER A 675 -14.77 -5.54 7.96
N VAL A 676 -14.58 -4.23 8.15
CA VAL A 676 -15.57 -3.38 8.83
C VAL A 676 -16.88 -3.34 8.05
N TYR A 677 -16.85 -3.12 6.73
CA TYR A 677 -18.05 -3.11 5.89
C TYR A 677 -18.82 -4.43 6.00
N GLN A 678 -18.12 -5.55 5.85
CA GLN A 678 -18.74 -6.87 5.94
C GLN A 678 -19.39 -7.10 7.30
N LYS A 679 -18.71 -6.77 8.41
CA LYS A 679 -19.26 -6.85 9.77
C LYS A 679 -20.54 -6.03 9.91
N ILE A 680 -20.60 -4.85 9.31
CA ILE A 680 -21.76 -3.96 9.37
C ILE A 680 -22.93 -4.54 8.56
N ILE A 681 -22.68 -4.97 7.33
CA ILE A 681 -23.69 -5.51 6.42
C ILE A 681 -24.26 -6.81 6.99
N SER A 682 -23.40 -7.71 7.51
CA SER A 682 -23.82 -8.97 8.12
C SER A 682 -24.65 -8.82 9.41
N ARG A 683 -24.63 -7.66 10.06
CA ARG A 683 -25.52 -7.37 11.23
C ARG A 683 -26.94 -6.97 10.81
N LYS A 684 -27.14 -6.59 9.54
CA LYS A 684 -28.46 -6.21 9.00
C LYS A 684 -29.27 -7.41 8.50
N ASN A 685 -28.58 -8.45 8.04
CA ASN A 685 -29.17 -9.71 7.59
C ASN A 685 -29.30 -10.69 8.77
#